data_a9bf2c62415315a86e86da96b098d10e
#
_entry.id   a9bf2c62415315a86e86da96b098d10e
#
_cell.length_a   1.000
_cell.length_b   1.000
_cell.length_c   1.000
_cell.angle_alpha   90.00
_cell.angle_beta   90.00
_cell.angle_gamma   90.00
#
_symmetry.space_group_name_H-M   'P 1'
#
loop_
_entity.id
_entity.type
_entity.pdbx_description
1 polymer ?
#
loop_
_entity_poly.entity_id
_entity_poly.type
_entity_poly.pdbx_seq_one_letter_code
_entity_poly.pdbx_strand_id
1 'polypeptide(L)'
;MKGVTLLAGVLIALMSSQAFSSSDGVCGFSDSECGMSALPYLQPGNDTRTNLMLLQSRLHGISLPLPHPLPDQARSRIDPFTAYRVMGIAATETPQTSESGEDVTADAPYLSTLNKAKQLHLPLSVQSTISTFSPDDNEGRHISNALSTLEAFFDVLLADKPLTEEQRTLLAHQRVNLLNPLYTKDALNEGLASLPDEGHAGALMQYLFAVLAFYQGHFDEAESGFQALVSSPQPWVAETSRYMLIRVAINKAMENALDEYNMFDAGKADKATAQLAVQHIDDYLKQYPEGQYVDSANGLYRRAYWIMNDTNALAKTYQHELDGTTDVEDLLELNDEIDNKLLENRQFTSAPGSAPLTMVQDLKRLRSDEGWLALTALSTDELAAQKPLFEQDNMQDAFSYLQAAQLFYGQKDYAAVVNSVPATQENDLTDTVRFSLQVLRGRALVRLERWDEAEAHWRQLLTRKMGYTQNQFLQLALAETLVKAGHPERIFTADSPVKNLRFRSAVLKISANADLLRQQTGAQQSHEERAIALHTLLTKSLTHGDYASYLKDVQLRKDIAPLVSSENQSWNQEDLTAFDWDGSDTEEDYQCPALNDVVTTLNQRPNDARAINCLGEFFLRTNNSVGFDWGEGSMLSGLTNAPTQFVGTEYNRLDGYMKVIADPKAPPEDKTYALYRAVYCYAPSGYNDCGPQEISKATRKAWFTQLKTKYKGSVWADKLDYYW
;
A
#
# COMPACT_ATOMS: atom_id res chain seq x y z
N MET A 1 -14.19 -37.98 -37.55
CA MET A 1 -13.07 -37.43 -38.34
C MET A 1 -12.69 -36.07 -37.77
N LYS A 2 -11.48 -36.03 -37.27
CA LYS A 2 -10.63 -34.87 -36.95
C LYS A 2 -11.22 -33.72 -36.10
N GLY A 3 -10.98 -33.82 -34.81
CA GLY A 3 -11.02 -32.71 -33.90
C GLY A 3 -9.82 -31.77 -34.09
N VAL A 4 -10.08 -30.49 -34.00
CA VAL A 4 -9.04 -29.44 -33.88
C VAL A 4 -9.07 -28.98 -32.43
N THR A 5 -8.03 -29.35 -31.71
CA THR A 5 -7.76 -28.86 -30.36
C THR A 5 -7.13 -27.47 -30.50
N LEU A 6 -7.84 -26.43 -30.10
CA LEU A 6 -7.27 -25.10 -29.88
C LEU A 6 -6.54 -25.12 -28.54
N LEU A 7 -5.22 -25.02 -28.56
CA LEU A 7 -4.41 -24.62 -27.41
C LEU A 7 -4.60 -23.10 -27.21
N ALA A 8 -5.33 -22.75 -26.17
CA ALA A 8 -5.29 -21.39 -25.62
C ALA A 8 -4.06 -21.32 -24.72
N GLY A 9 -3.01 -20.68 -25.21
CA GLY A 9 -1.85 -20.32 -24.40
C GLY A 9 -2.26 -19.20 -23.43
N VAL A 10 -2.33 -19.51 -22.15
CA VAL A 10 -2.43 -18.54 -21.08
C VAL A 10 -1.01 -18.02 -20.83
N LEU A 11 -0.72 -16.80 -21.29
CA LEU A 11 0.41 -16.04 -20.82
C LEU A 11 0.09 -15.61 -19.36
N ILE A 12 0.59 -16.37 -18.41
CA ILE A 12 0.67 -15.93 -17.03
C ILE A 12 1.92 -15.05 -16.96
N ALA A 13 1.73 -13.73 -16.93
CA ALA A 13 2.75 -12.80 -16.51
C ALA A 13 3.06 -13.12 -15.04
N LEU A 14 4.23 -13.69 -14.80
CA LEU A 14 4.81 -13.82 -13.46
C LEU A 14 5.18 -12.42 -12.97
N MET A 15 4.25 -11.76 -12.33
CA MET A 15 4.57 -10.64 -11.46
C MET A 15 5.16 -11.25 -10.18
N SER A 16 6.38 -10.83 -9.84
CA SER A 16 6.97 -11.03 -8.53
C SER A 16 5.92 -10.70 -7.49
N SER A 17 5.44 -11.70 -6.80
CA SER A 17 4.51 -11.51 -5.69
C SER A 17 5.30 -10.96 -4.50
N GLN A 18 5.51 -9.64 -4.48
CA GLN A 18 5.31 -8.98 -3.21
C GLN A 18 3.91 -9.45 -2.79
N ALA A 19 3.82 -10.22 -1.72
CA ALA A 19 2.55 -10.62 -1.16
C ALA A 19 1.88 -9.38 -0.57
N PHE A 20 1.40 -8.50 -1.43
CA PHE A 20 0.29 -7.64 -1.08
C PHE A 20 -0.90 -8.58 -0.97
N SER A 21 -1.34 -8.83 0.24
CA SER A 21 -2.68 -9.31 0.47
C SER A 21 -3.60 -8.45 -0.40
N SER A 22 -4.10 -9.02 -1.47
CA SER A 22 -5.14 -8.40 -2.28
C SER A 22 -6.44 -8.45 -1.47
N SER A 23 -6.52 -7.64 -0.41
CA SER A 23 -7.80 -7.26 0.12
C SER A 23 -8.28 -6.09 -0.73
N ASP A 24 -9.39 -6.26 -1.42
CA ASP A 24 -10.08 -5.18 -2.13
C ASP A 24 -10.63 -4.10 -1.17
N GLY A 25 -10.25 -4.14 0.10
CA GLY A 25 -10.63 -3.21 1.14
C GLY A 25 -9.62 -2.09 1.32
N VAL A 26 -9.97 -0.87 0.91
CA VAL A 26 -9.23 0.32 1.33
C VAL A 26 -9.58 0.62 2.78
N CYS A 27 -8.58 0.56 3.68
CA CYS A 27 -8.77 0.93 5.08
C CYS A 27 -9.07 2.41 5.23
N GLY A 28 -10.14 2.75 5.92
CA GLY A 28 -10.40 4.12 6.35
C GLY A 28 -9.36 4.59 7.37
N PHE A 29 -9.10 5.89 7.41
CA PHE A 29 -8.17 6.47 8.39
C PHE A 29 -8.64 6.31 9.83
N SER A 30 -9.93 6.17 10.05
CA SER A 30 -10.53 5.88 11.35
C SER A 30 -10.62 4.39 11.67
N ASP A 31 -10.28 3.52 10.73
CA ASP A 31 -10.37 2.07 10.89
C ASP A 31 -9.13 1.52 11.58
N SER A 32 -9.22 1.36 12.88
CA SER A 32 -8.14 0.86 13.72
C SER A 32 -7.96 -0.66 13.70
N GLU A 33 -8.81 -1.36 12.96
CA GLU A 33 -8.83 -2.84 12.96
C GLU A 33 -8.35 -3.42 11.62
N CYS A 34 -8.11 -2.56 10.63
CA CYS A 34 -7.85 -2.96 9.26
C CYS A 34 -6.49 -3.65 9.02
N GLY A 35 -5.47 -3.39 9.82
CA GLY A 35 -4.13 -3.98 9.64
C GLY A 35 -3.31 -3.42 8.47
N MET A 36 -3.85 -2.45 7.72
CA MET A 36 -3.21 -1.84 6.54
C MET A 36 -3.22 -0.31 6.57
N SER A 37 -3.66 0.29 7.67
CA SER A 37 -3.62 1.75 7.80
C SER A 37 -2.18 2.22 8.05
N ALA A 38 -1.92 3.48 7.73
CA ALA A 38 -0.61 4.11 7.90
C ALA A 38 -0.77 5.43 8.67
N LEU A 39 -1.35 5.36 9.87
CA LEU A 39 -1.61 6.53 10.70
C LEU A 39 -0.38 6.95 11.49
N PRO A 40 -0.22 8.26 11.80
CA PRO A 40 0.98 8.80 12.42
C PRO A 40 1.07 8.57 13.95
N TYR A 41 0.54 7.47 14.41
CA TYR A 41 0.61 7.03 15.80
C TYR A 41 0.56 5.50 15.88
N LEU A 42 1.09 4.96 16.95
CA LEU A 42 1.10 3.51 17.18
C LEU A 42 -0.33 2.99 17.37
N GLN A 43 -0.71 1.95 16.63
CA GLN A 43 -2.01 1.30 16.79
C GLN A 43 -2.04 -0.10 16.16
N PRO A 44 -2.95 -0.98 16.60
CA PRO A 44 -3.14 -2.31 16.01
C PRO A 44 -3.47 -2.29 14.52
N GLY A 45 -4.29 -1.34 14.06
CA GLY A 45 -4.77 -1.23 12.68
C GLY A 45 -3.74 -0.71 11.68
N ASN A 46 -2.58 -0.24 12.12
CA ASN A 46 -1.51 0.12 11.20
C ASN A 46 -0.90 -1.13 10.55
N ASP A 47 -0.41 -0.97 9.33
CA ASP A 47 0.57 -1.89 8.76
C ASP A 47 1.71 -2.06 9.77
N THR A 48 2.16 -3.30 9.95
CA THR A 48 3.20 -3.64 10.94
C THR A 48 4.48 -2.85 10.69
N ARG A 49 4.85 -2.64 9.43
CA ARG A 49 6.00 -1.82 9.01
C ARG A 49 5.85 -0.35 9.42
N THR A 50 4.63 0.19 9.38
CA THR A 50 4.35 1.55 9.87
C THR A 50 4.62 1.66 11.38
N ASN A 51 4.17 0.70 12.18
CA ASN A 51 4.45 0.70 13.62
C ASN A 51 5.96 0.53 13.90
N LEU A 52 6.66 -0.33 13.16
CA LEU A 52 8.12 -0.46 13.24
C LEU A 52 8.81 0.87 12.95
N MET A 53 8.49 1.53 11.83
CA MET A 53 9.09 2.80 11.45
C MET A 53 8.85 3.90 12.48
N LEU A 54 7.64 3.99 13.02
CA LEU A 54 7.30 4.95 14.08
C LEU A 54 8.14 4.75 15.34
N LEU A 55 8.40 3.50 15.74
CA LEU A 55 9.26 3.20 16.89
C LEU A 55 10.73 3.45 16.59
N GLN A 56 11.24 3.02 15.44
CA GLN A 56 12.64 3.20 15.05
C GLN A 56 12.97 4.69 14.89
N SER A 57 12.10 5.47 14.27
CA SER A 57 12.24 6.93 14.20
C SER A 57 12.44 7.55 15.59
N ARG A 58 11.66 7.12 16.59
CA ARG A 58 11.79 7.57 17.95
C ARG A 58 13.10 7.14 18.61
N LEU A 59 13.45 5.86 18.48
CA LEU A 59 14.60 5.27 19.17
C LEU A 59 15.94 5.78 18.64
N HIS A 60 16.05 5.98 17.33
CA HIS A 60 17.28 6.37 16.64
C HIS A 60 17.30 7.85 16.22
N GLY A 61 16.26 8.60 16.52
CA GLY A 61 16.15 10.02 16.11
C GLY A 61 16.10 10.21 14.59
N ILE A 62 15.66 9.19 13.86
CA ILE A 62 15.54 9.21 12.40
C ILE A 62 14.33 10.07 12.04
N SER A 63 14.55 11.11 11.24
CA SER A 63 13.45 11.87 10.66
C SER A 63 12.78 11.05 9.57
N LEU A 64 11.52 10.68 9.79
CA LEU A 64 10.73 10.06 8.74
C LEU A 64 10.62 11.05 7.56
N PRO A 65 10.84 10.61 6.31
CA PRO A 65 10.73 11.48 5.17
C PRO A 65 9.30 12.01 5.09
N LEU A 66 9.16 13.30 5.31
CA LEU A 66 7.92 13.98 4.94
C LEU A 66 7.84 13.99 3.42
N PRO A 67 6.65 13.89 2.82
CA PRO A 67 6.50 14.18 1.40
C PRO A 67 7.16 15.52 1.14
N HIS A 68 7.85 15.65 0.01
CA HIS A 68 8.55 16.88 -0.37
C HIS A 68 7.71 18.10 0.02
N PRO A 69 8.31 19.17 0.54
CA PRO A 69 7.56 20.33 0.98
C PRO A 69 6.78 20.88 -0.18
N LEU A 70 5.52 20.46 -0.27
CA LEU A 70 4.58 21.01 -1.22
C LEU A 70 4.26 22.42 -0.78
N PRO A 71 4.07 23.37 -1.70
CA PRO A 71 3.56 24.69 -1.37
C PRO A 71 2.36 24.59 -0.45
N ASP A 72 2.23 25.46 0.53
CA ASP A 72 1.16 25.40 1.55
C ASP A 72 -0.25 25.23 0.95
N GLN A 73 -0.47 25.80 -0.26
CA GLN A 73 -1.71 25.64 -1.02
C GLN A 73 -1.96 24.21 -1.52
N ALA A 74 -0.92 23.45 -1.83
CA ALA A 74 -1.05 22.08 -2.27
C ALA A 74 -1.20 21.09 -1.09
N ARG A 75 -0.63 21.42 0.09
CA ARG A 75 -0.70 20.57 1.28
C ARG A 75 -2.13 20.29 1.75
N SER A 76 -3.03 21.27 1.61
CA SER A 76 -4.44 21.08 1.99
C SER A 76 -5.24 20.17 1.04
N ARG A 77 -4.68 19.85 -0.13
CA ARG A 77 -5.32 19.07 -1.20
C ARG A 77 -4.84 17.63 -1.26
N ILE A 78 -3.74 17.31 -0.62
CA ILE A 78 -3.16 15.97 -0.63
C ILE A 78 -3.65 15.19 0.59
N ASP A 79 -3.87 13.89 0.38
CA ASP A 79 -4.06 12.96 1.49
C ASP A 79 -2.87 13.08 2.46
N PRO A 80 -3.08 13.58 3.68
CA PRO A 80 -1.99 13.83 4.62
C PRO A 80 -1.30 12.55 5.09
N PHE A 81 -1.90 11.37 4.83
CA PHE A 81 -1.42 10.07 5.29
C PHE A 81 -0.77 9.23 4.19
N THR A 82 -0.86 9.66 2.93
CA THR A 82 -0.18 9.01 1.79
C THR A 82 1.33 8.89 2.03
N ALA A 83 1.93 9.84 2.74
CA ALA A 83 3.35 9.79 3.08
C ALA A 83 3.75 8.53 3.85
N TYR A 84 2.96 8.08 4.81
CA TYR A 84 3.25 6.87 5.57
C TYR A 84 3.02 5.60 4.76
N ARG A 85 2.05 5.59 3.89
CA ARG A 85 1.85 4.51 2.91
C ARG A 85 3.00 4.40 1.93
N VAL A 86 3.50 5.54 1.52
CA VAL A 86 4.54 5.69 0.51
C VAL A 86 5.94 5.51 1.09
N MET A 87 6.15 5.61 2.40
CA MET A 87 7.45 5.30 2.99
C MET A 87 7.95 3.87 2.69
N GLY A 88 7.05 2.91 2.37
CA GLY A 88 7.42 1.60 1.85
C GLY A 88 7.53 1.53 0.31
N ILE A 89 7.08 2.56 -0.41
CA ILE A 89 6.98 2.56 -1.88
C ILE A 89 7.78 3.70 -2.51
N ALA A 90 7.89 4.86 -1.88
CA ALA A 90 8.52 6.05 -2.48
C ALA A 90 10.05 6.11 -2.34
N ALA A 91 10.65 5.25 -1.55
CA ALA A 91 12.09 5.04 -1.64
C ALA A 91 12.51 4.45 -3.00
N THR A 92 11.55 3.91 -3.76
CA THR A 92 11.79 3.33 -5.10
C THR A 92 11.31 4.20 -6.26
N GLU A 93 10.55 5.25 -6.03
CA GLU A 93 10.22 6.23 -7.06
C GLU A 93 11.24 7.38 -7.04
N THR A 94 12.44 7.13 -7.55
CA THR A 94 13.14 8.20 -8.24
C THR A 94 12.16 8.80 -9.24
N PRO A 95 12.00 10.16 -9.32
CA PRO A 95 11.17 10.76 -10.33
C PRO A 95 11.61 10.17 -11.67
N GLN A 96 10.74 9.42 -12.32
CA GLN A 96 10.92 9.13 -13.73
C GLN A 96 10.92 10.49 -14.41
N THR A 97 12.10 11.05 -14.57
CA THR A 97 12.31 12.09 -15.57
C THR A 97 11.86 11.43 -16.86
N SER A 98 10.73 11.93 -17.37
CA SER A 98 10.25 11.60 -18.70
C SER A 98 11.45 11.50 -19.62
N GLU A 99 11.60 10.35 -20.25
CA GLU A 99 12.59 10.10 -21.29
C GLU A 99 12.48 11.15 -22.38
N SER A 100 13.23 12.23 -22.21
CA SER A 100 13.82 12.94 -23.33
C SER A 100 15.23 12.40 -23.41
N GLY A 101 15.49 11.60 -24.45
CA GLY A 101 16.76 10.91 -24.62
C GLY A 101 17.95 11.84 -24.51
N GLU A 102 18.70 11.66 -23.45
CA GLU A 102 20.12 11.98 -23.40
C GLU A 102 20.80 10.80 -22.69
N ASP A 103 21.76 10.21 -23.38
CA ASP A 103 22.65 9.17 -22.91
C ASP A 103 23.19 9.47 -21.50
N VAL A 104 22.57 8.90 -20.47
CA VAL A 104 23.28 8.65 -19.23
C VAL A 104 24.10 7.39 -19.48
N THR A 105 25.37 7.58 -19.82
CA THR A 105 26.40 6.55 -19.70
C THR A 105 26.61 6.25 -18.22
N ALA A 106 25.65 5.62 -17.56
CA ALA A 106 25.94 4.77 -16.43
C ALA A 106 26.82 3.66 -16.99
N ASP A 107 28.06 3.56 -16.54
CA ASP A 107 28.95 2.47 -16.94
C ASP A 107 28.20 1.17 -16.78
N ALA A 108 27.88 0.50 -17.87
CA ALA A 108 27.09 -0.71 -17.83
C ALA A 108 27.76 -1.71 -16.87
N PRO A 109 27.04 -2.38 -15.96
CA PRO A 109 27.60 -3.19 -14.85
C PRO A 109 28.66 -4.19 -15.30
N TYR A 110 28.66 -4.59 -16.57
CA TYR A 110 29.61 -5.53 -17.15
C TYR A 110 30.92 -4.88 -17.65
N LEU A 111 31.02 -3.54 -17.74
CA LEU A 111 32.23 -2.89 -18.34
C LEU A 111 33.49 -3.11 -17.54
N SER A 112 33.39 -3.06 -16.21
CA SER A 112 34.52 -3.38 -15.33
C SER A 112 35.00 -4.82 -15.52
N THR A 113 34.06 -5.77 -15.51
CA THR A 113 34.35 -7.21 -15.73
C THR A 113 34.95 -7.45 -17.12
N LEU A 114 34.44 -6.77 -18.18
CA LEU A 114 35.01 -6.87 -19.54
C LEU A 114 36.45 -6.32 -19.61
N ASN A 115 36.75 -5.23 -18.91
CA ASN A 115 38.11 -4.69 -18.89
C ASN A 115 39.10 -5.68 -18.22
N LYS A 116 38.70 -6.35 -17.15
CA LYS A 116 39.50 -7.42 -16.50
C LYS A 116 39.60 -8.65 -17.42
N ALA A 117 38.56 -9.02 -18.14
CA ALA A 117 38.57 -10.11 -19.13
C ALA A 117 39.60 -9.85 -20.25
N LYS A 118 39.72 -8.58 -20.70
CA LYS A 118 40.73 -8.17 -21.68
C LYS A 118 42.17 -8.28 -21.10
N GLN A 119 42.37 -7.88 -19.85
CA GLN A 119 43.66 -8.00 -19.16
C GLN A 119 44.06 -9.48 -18.97
N LEU A 120 43.08 -10.36 -18.84
CA LEU A 120 43.28 -11.82 -18.75
C LEU A 120 43.36 -12.49 -20.14
N HIS A 121 43.43 -11.73 -21.21
CA HIS A 121 43.56 -12.17 -22.59
C HIS A 121 42.46 -13.17 -23.04
N LEU A 122 41.24 -13.01 -22.52
CA LEU A 122 40.10 -13.85 -22.92
C LEU A 122 39.71 -13.64 -24.36
N PRO A 123 39.33 -14.69 -25.11
CA PRO A 123 38.81 -14.58 -26.48
C PRO A 123 37.60 -13.71 -26.59
N LEU A 124 37.38 -13.04 -27.74
CA LEU A 124 36.22 -12.16 -27.97
C LEU A 124 34.91 -12.89 -27.80
N SER A 125 34.80 -14.17 -28.15
CA SER A 125 33.60 -14.98 -27.94
C SER A 125 33.24 -15.10 -26.45
N VAL A 126 34.26 -15.25 -25.56
CA VAL A 126 34.10 -15.33 -24.11
C VAL A 126 33.70 -13.95 -23.53
N GLN A 127 34.33 -12.88 -24.04
CA GLN A 127 33.98 -11.52 -23.67
C GLN A 127 32.51 -11.19 -24.06
N SER A 128 32.05 -11.72 -25.21
CA SER A 128 30.65 -11.59 -25.63
C SER A 128 29.67 -12.24 -24.64
N THR A 129 30.04 -13.39 -24.08
CA THR A 129 29.22 -14.05 -23.03
C THR A 129 29.04 -13.15 -21.81
N ILE A 130 30.08 -12.44 -21.38
CA ILE A 130 29.99 -11.51 -20.26
C ILE A 130 29.05 -10.34 -20.58
N SER A 131 29.17 -9.77 -21.78
CA SER A 131 28.35 -8.60 -22.17
C SER A 131 26.88 -8.90 -22.41
N THR A 132 26.55 -10.15 -22.70
CA THR A 132 25.16 -10.61 -22.94
C THR A 132 24.57 -11.36 -21.74
N PHE A 133 25.33 -11.53 -20.66
CA PHE A 133 24.88 -12.23 -19.49
C PHE A 133 23.80 -11.38 -18.76
N SER A 134 22.63 -11.96 -18.65
CA SER A 134 21.58 -11.49 -17.75
C SER A 134 21.42 -12.57 -16.69
N PRO A 135 21.46 -12.26 -15.40
CA PRO A 135 21.10 -13.22 -14.36
C PRO A 135 19.67 -13.68 -14.68
N ASP A 136 19.46 -15.00 -14.73
CA ASP A 136 18.09 -15.49 -14.72
C ASP A 136 17.42 -15.03 -13.44
N ASP A 137 16.26 -14.40 -13.53
CA ASP A 137 15.37 -14.07 -12.42
C ASP A 137 14.77 -15.34 -11.78
N ASN A 138 15.56 -16.39 -11.67
CA ASN A 138 15.19 -17.63 -11.00
C ASN A 138 15.19 -17.41 -9.50
N GLU A 139 14.10 -16.86 -9.00
CA GLU A 139 13.82 -16.54 -7.59
C GLU A 139 13.84 -17.77 -6.65
N GLY A 140 13.94 -18.97 -7.18
CA GLY A 140 13.75 -20.19 -6.40
C GLY A 140 14.88 -20.59 -5.46
N ARG A 141 16.15 -20.32 -5.81
CA ARG A 141 17.31 -20.60 -4.98
C ARG A 141 18.28 -19.44 -5.04
N HIS A 142 18.67 -18.92 -3.88
CA HIS A 142 19.63 -17.83 -3.77
C HIS A 142 21.09 -18.31 -4.02
N ILE A 143 21.29 -19.00 -5.13
CA ILE A 143 22.58 -19.34 -5.68
C ILE A 143 22.95 -18.24 -6.66
N SER A 144 23.56 -17.17 -6.19
CA SER A 144 23.97 -16.08 -7.06
C SER A 144 25.21 -16.47 -7.88
N ASN A 145 25.05 -16.53 -9.20
CA ASN A 145 26.14 -16.57 -10.16
C ASN A 145 26.20 -15.23 -10.90
N ALA A 146 26.48 -14.16 -10.17
CA ALA A 146 26.47 -12.80 -10.68
C ALA A 146 27.80 -12.38 -11.29
N LEU A 147 27.80 -11.33 -12.14
CA LEU A 147 29.01 -10.76 -12.71
C LEU A 147 29.97 -10.23 -11.64
N SER A 148 29.48 -9.75 -10.49
CA SER A 148 30.30 -9.33 -9.36
C SER A 148 31.15 -10.47 -8.79
N THR A 149 30.63 -11.69 -8.73
CA THR A 149 31.41 -12.87 -8.27
C THR A 149 32.39 -13.32 -9.30
N LEU A 150 32.10 -13.16 -10.60
CA LEU A 150 33.05 -13.39 -11.69
C LEU A 150 34.19 -12.36 -11.64
N GLU A 151 33.84 -11.09 -11.44
CA GLU A 151 34.80 -10.00 -11.34
C GLU A 151 35.75 -10.17 -10.16
N ALA A 152 35.24 -10.54 -8.99
CA ALA A 152 36.07 -10.84 -7.81
C ALA A 152 37.05 -11.99 -8.09
N PHE A 153 36.64 -13.03 -8.81
CA PHE A 153 37.53 -14.11 -9.22
C PHE A 153 38.62 -13.63 -10.18
N PHE A 154 38.31 -12.74 -11.12
CA PHE A 154 39.28 -12.12 -12.01
C PHE A 154 40.30 -11.28 -11.26
N ASP A 155 39.88 -10.53 -10.24
CA ASP A 155 40.82 -9.79 -9.38
C ASP A 155 41.82 -10.70 -8.70
N VAL A 156 41.38 -11.84 -8.21
CA VAL A 156 42.23 -12.87 -7.61
C VAL A 156 43.26 -13.37 -8.62
N LEU A 157 42.81 -13.70 -9.83
CA LEU A 157 43.72 -14.18 -10.89
C LEU A 157 44.78 -13.14 -11.27
N LEU A 158 44.38 -11.87 -11.40
CA LEU A 158 45.29 -10.77 -11.77
C LEU A 158 46.31 -10.47 -10.65
N ALA A 159 45.90 -10.61 -9.37
CA ALA A 159 46.77 -10.35 -8.21
C ALA A 159 47.67 -11.52 -7.87
N ASP A 160 47.35 -12.75 -8.29
CA ASP A 160 48.08 -13.97 -7.91
C ASP A 160 49.38 -14.12 -8.69
N LYS A 161 50.51 -13.72 -8.07
CA LYS A 161 51.85 -13.71 -8.69
C LYS A 161 52.37 -15.10 -9.07
N PRO A 162 52.15 -16.17 -8.29
CA PRO A 162 52.53 -17.52 -8.62
C PRO A 162 51.97 -18.10 -9.90
N LEU A 163 50.85 -17.57 -10.40
CA LEU A 163 50.24 -18.03 -11.64
C LEU A 163 50.94 -17.49 -12.88
N THR A 164 51.10 -18.34 -13.90
CA THR A 164 51.50 -17.88 -15.23
C THR A 164 50.36 -17.20 -15.95
N GLU A 165 50.65 -16.41 -16.97
CA GLU A 165 49.62 -15.73 -17.79
C GLU A 165 48.67 -16.75 -18.42
N GLU A 166 49.22 -17.86 -18.95
CA GLU A 166 48.42 -18.94 -19.55
C GLU A 166 47.47 -19.59 -18.53
N GLN A 167 47.95 -19.84 -17.30
CA GLN A 167 47.08 -20.38 -16.23
C GLN A 167 45.97 -19.43 -15.85
N ARG A 168 46.26 -18.11 -15.75
CA ARG A 168 45.23 -17.09 -15.47
C ARG A 168 44.15 -17.06 -16.55
N THR A 169 44.57 -17.02 -17.84
CA THR A 169 43.66 -17.00 -18.97
C THR A 169 42.76 -18.25 -18.98
N LEU A 170 43.31 -19.42 -18.74
CA LEU A 170 42.56 -20.67 -18.73
C LEU A 170 41.54 -20.73 -17.59
N LEU A 171 41.96 -20.41 -16.36
CA LEU A 171 41.08 -20.38 -15.19
C LEU A 171 39.95 -19.36 -15.37
N ALA A 172 40.26 -18.15 -15.90
CA ALA A 172 39.28 -17.13 -16.18
C ALA A 172 38.25 -17.58 -17.22
N HIS A 173 38.74 -18.23 -18.31
CA HIS A 173 37.84 -18.77 -19.35
C HIS A 173 36.89 -19.79 -18.75
N GLN A 174 37.37 -20.74 -17.97
CA GLN A 174 36.51 -21.75 -17.36
C GLN A 174 35.51 -21.13 -16.37
N ARG A 175 35.91 -20.10 -15.61
CA ARG A 175 34.99 -19.40 -14.72
C ARG A 175 33.84 -18.70 -15.48
N VAL A 176 34.12 -18.13 -16.67
CA VAL A 176 33.06 -17.57 -17.52
C VAL A 176 32.11 -18.68 -18.02
N ASN A 177 32.65 -19.85 -18.39
CA ASN A 177 31.83 -20.97 -18.83
C ASN A 177 30.79 -21.42 -17.76
N LEU A 178 31.14 -21.23 -16.46
CA LEU A 178 30.20 -21.51 -15.35
C LEU A 178 29.00 -20.56 -15.29
N LEU A 179 28.96 -19.49 -16.07
CA LEU A 179 27.75 -18.68 -16.23
C LEU A 179 26.66 -19.45 -16.99
N ASN A 180 27.02 -20.46 -17.77
CA ASN A 180 26.09 -21.33 -18.42
C ASN A 180 25.61 -22.45 -17.45
N PRO A 181 24.33 -22.49 -17.04
CA PRO A 181 23.82 -23.49 -16.10
C PRO A 181 23.89 -24.94 -16.64
N LEU A 182 24.08 -25.10 -17.94
CA LEU A 182 24.20 -26.42 -18.59
C LEU A 182 25.68 -26.84 -18.74
N TYR A 183 26.64 -26.07 -18.20
CA TYR A 183 28.06 -26.42 -18.30
C TYR A 183 28.34 -27.66 -17.47
N THR A 184 29.02 -28.68 -18.09
CA THR A 184 29.19 -29.99 -17.46
C THR A 184 30.53 -30.13 -16.76
N LYS A 185 30.61 -31.05 -15.78
CA LYS A 185 31.84 -31.40 -15.09
C LYS A 185 32.91 -31.95 -16.04
N ASP A 186 32.51 -32.74 -17.03
CA ASP A 186 33.42 -33.30 -18.04
C ASP A 186 34.03 -32.18 -18.90
N ALA A 187 33.23 -31.22 -19.34
CA ALA A 187 33.72 -30.07 -20.08
C ALA A 187 34.66 -29.19 -19.27
N LEU A 188 34.39 -29.00 -17.96
CA LEU A 188 35.31 -28.30 -17.05
C LEU A 188 36.63 -29.07 -16.88
N ASN A 189 36.55 -30.39 -16.72
CA ASN A 189 37.73 -31.26 -16.59
C ASN A 189 38.60 -31.23 -17.86
N GLU A 190 37.99 -31.35 -19.05
CA GLU A 190 38.70 -31.22 -20.33
C GLU A 190 39.34 -29.83 -20.46
N GLY A 191 38.59 -28.77 -20.12
CA GLY A 191 39.06 -27.39 -20.19
C GLY A 191 40.22 -27.04 -19.26
N LEU A 192 40.41 -27.78 -18.17
CA LEU A 192 41.46 -27.55 -17.16
C LEU A 192 42.58 -28.63 -17.16
N ALA A 193 42.50 -29.60 -18.06
CA ALA A 193 43.39 -30.77 -18.05
C ALA A 193 44.88 -30.46 -18.19
N SER A 194 45.28 -29.28 -18.64
CA SER A 194 46.64 -28.82 -18.75
C SER A 194 47.22 -28.18 -17.47
N LEU A 195 46.36 -27.93 -16.47
CA LEU A 195 46.78 -27.31 -15.21
C LEU A 195 47.42 -28.36 -14.27
N PRO A 196 48.41 -27.95 -13.44
CA PRO A 196 48.94 -28.81 -12.41
C PRO A 196 47.88 -29.03 -11.30
N ASP A 197 47.90 -30.21 -10.70
CA ASP A 197 47.00 -30.56 -9.58
C ASP A 197 47.39 -29.90 -8.26
N GLU A 198 48.57 -29.35 -8.16
CA GLU A 198 49.16 -28.75 -6.95
C GLU A 198 49.41 -27.24 -7.11
N GLY A 199 49.67 -26.57 -6.00
CA GLY A 199 49.97 -25.14 -5.96
C GLY A 199 48.75 -24.26 -6.14
N HIS A 200 48.94 -22.99 -6.49
CA HIS A 200 47.83 -22.01 -6.63
C HIS A 200 46.91 -22.35 -7.80
N ALA A 201 47.45 -22.80 -8.93
CA ALA A 201 46.64 -23.19 -10.09
C ALA A 201 45.78 -24.41 -9.77
N GLY A 202 46.30 -25.45 -9.14
CA GLY A 202 45.54 -26.63 -8.71
C GLY A 202 44.47 -26.27 -7.69
N ALA A 203 44.77 -25.41 -6.73
CA ALA A 203 43.80 -24.95 -5.75
C ALA A 203 42.62 -24.19 -6.39
N LEU A 204 42.90 -23.28 -7.34
CA LEU A 204 41.86 -22.55 -8.08
C LEU A 204 41.06 -23.46 -9.01
N MET A 205 41.67 -24.45 -9.61
CA MET A 205 41.01 -25.49 -10.41
C MET A 205 40.03 -26.28 -9.54
N GLN A 206 40.49 -26.80 -8.38
CA GLN A 206 39.61 -27.54 -7.46
C GLN A 206 38.45 -26.68 -6.92
N TYR A 207 38.71 -25.39 -6.68
CA TYR A 207 37.67 -24.42 -6.33
C TYR A 207 36.58 -24.32 -7.41
N LEU A 208 36.95 -24.27 -8.71
CA LEU A 208 35.97 -24.22 -9.80
C LEU A 208 35.10 -25.50 -9.88
N PHE A 209 35.64 -26.67 -9.56
CA PHE A 209 34.82 -27.89 -9.46
C PHE A 209 33.82 -27.82 -8.30
N ALA A 210 34.26 -27.35 -7.14
CA ALA A 210 33.38 -27.19 -5.97
C ALA A 210 32.27 -26.16 -6.25
N VAL A 211 32.59 -25.05 -6.93
CA VAL A 211 31.66 -24.02 -7.36
C VAL A 211 30.64 -24.56 -8.40
N LEU A 212 31.11 -25.34 -9.38
CA LEU A 212 30.21 -25.97 -10.34
C LEU A 212 29.23 -26.91 -9.65
N ALA A 213 29.69 -27.76 -8.74
CA ALA A 213 28.83 -28.63 -7.96
C ALA A 213 27.77 -27.83 -7.14
N PHE A 214 28.19 -26.71 -6.54
CA PHE A 214 27.30 -25.82 -5.82
C PHE A 214 26.22 -25.20 -6.74
N TYR A 215 26.60 -24.69 -7.92
CA TYR A 215 25.66 -24.09 -8.87
C TYR A 215 24.67 -25.13 -9.45
N GLN A 216 25.08 -26.38 -9.52
CA GLN A 216 24.22 -27.48 -9.98
C GLN A 216 23.34 -28.07 -8.88
N GLY A 217 23.45 -27.59 -7.63
CA GLY A 217 22.71 -28.10 -6.48
C GLY A 217 23.24 -29.46 -5.95
N HIS A 218 24.45 -29.89 -6.37
CA HIS A 218 25.12 -31.09 -5.85
C HIS A 218 25.82 -30.75 -4.52
N PHE A 219 25.04 -30.48 -3.48
CA PHE A 219 25.53 -29.88 -2.23
C PHE A 219 26.52 -30.79 -1.46
N ASP A 220 26.35 -32.10 -1.49
CA ASP A 220 27.33 -33.04 -0.86
C ASP A 220 28.69 -33.01 -1.52
N GLU A 221 28.74 -32.92 -2.85
CA GLU A 221 29.97 -32.79 -3.61
C GLU A 221 30.61 -31.42 -3.39
N ALA A 222 29.82 -30.34 -3.39
CA ALA A 222 30.26 -28.98 -3.11
C ALA A 222 30.88 -28.89 -1.68
N GLU A 223 30.19 -29.44 -0.66
CA GLU A 223 30.65 -29.48 0.72
C GLU A 223 32.01 -30.16 0.81
N SER A 224 32.14 -31.38 0.24
CA SER A 224 33.37 -32.14 0.23
C SER A 224 34.51 -31.38 -0.47
N GLY A 225 34.21 -30.74 -1.61
CA GLY A 225 35.15 -29.93 -2.37
C GLY A 225 35.68 -28.73 -1.58
N PHE A 226 34.80 -27.94 -1.01
CA PHE A 226 35.17 -26.76 -0.21
C PHE A 226 35.89 -27.18 1.09
N GLN A 227 35.45 -28.25 1.76
CA GLN A 227 36.10 -28.75 2.98
C GLN A 227 37.55 -29.15 2.72
N ALA A 228 37.88 -29.71 1.57
CA ALA A 228 39.26 -30.05 1.18
C ALA A 228 40.11 -28.80 0.96
N LEU A 229 39.53 -27.64 0.69
CA LEU A 229 40.20 -26.39 0.33
C LEU A 229 40.38 -25.40 1.48
N VAL A 230 39.81 -25.64 2.67
CA VAL A 230 39.91 -24.72 3.82
C VAL A 230 41.34 -24.47 4.33
N SER A 231 42.29 -25.29 3.91
CA SER A 231 43.70 -25.17 4.19
C SER A 231 44.54 -25.02 2.91
N SER A 232 43.94 -24.49 1.85
CA SER A 232 44.60 -24.27 0.56
C SER A 232 45.83 -23.39 0.67
N PRO A 233 46.91 -23.66 -0.12
CA PRO A 233 48.08 -22.79 -0.20
C PRO A 233 47.76 -21.41 -0.83
N GLN A 234 46.65 -21.29 -1.58
CA GLN A 234 46.15 -20.03 -2.13
C GLN A 234 45.19 -19.36 -1.10
N PRO A 235 45.59 -18.21 -0.51
CA PRO A 235 44.87 -17.65 0.64
C PRO A 235 43.40 -17.32 0.37
N TRP A 236 43.08 -16.77 -0.80
CA TRP A 236 41.72 -16.45 -1.17
C TRP A 236 40.86 -17.72 -1.28
N VAL A 237 41.38 -18.80 -1.86
CA VAL A 237 40.71 -20.10 -1.94
C VAL A 237 40.40 -20.64 -0.54
N ALA A 238 41.37 -20.55 0.39
CA ALA A 238 41.19 -21.02 1.76
C ALA A 238 40.06 -20.27 2.49
N GLU A 239 40.07 -18.93 2.41
CA GLU A 239 39.06 -18.09 3.03
C GLU A 239 37.66 -18.29 2.37
N THR A 240 37.62 -18.18 1.03
CA THR A 240 36.38 -18.33 0.28
C THR A 240 35.74 -19.70 0.46
N SER A 241 36.52 -20.77 0.48
CA SER A 241 36.00 -22.11 0.70
C SER A 241 35.35 -22.25 2.08
N ARG A 242 35.92 -21.66 3.11
CA ARG A 242 35.34 -21.64 4.46
C ARG A 242 34.02 -20.88 4.50
N TYR A 243 33.94 -19.74 3.81
CA TYR A 243 32.72 -19.01 3.65
C TYR A 243 31.67 -19.79 2.81
N MET A 244 32.08 -20.46 1.74
CA MET A 244 31.19 -21.25 0.90
C MET A 244 30.56 -22.44 1.63
N LEU A 245 31.20 -23.01 2.65
CA LEU A 245 30.61 -24.04 3.50
C LEU A 245 29.31 -23.53 4.20
N ILE A 246 29.28 -22.27 4.60
CA ILE A 246 28.06 -21.63 5.15
C ILE A 246 26.93 -21.66 4.10
N ARG A 247 27.25 -21.22 2.88
CA ARG A 247 26.28 -21.15 1.80
C ARG A 247 25.79 -22.51 1.35
N VAL A 248 26.68 -23.51 1.31
CA VAL A 248 26.31 -24.90 1.01
C VAL A 248 25.33 -25.43 2.06
N ALA A 249 25.63 -25.26 3.35
CA ALA A 249 24.79 -25.73 4.43
C ALA A 249 23.39 -25.08 4.41
N ILE A 250 23.32 -23.77 4.17
CA ILE A 250 22.04 -23.03 4.04
C ILE A 250 21.22 -23.58 2.87
N ASN A 251 21.80 -23.74 1.69
CA ASN A 251 21.05 -24.20 0.52
C ASN A 251 20.65 -25.67 0.65
N LYS A 252 21.52 -26.53 1.19
CA LYS A 252 21.25 -27.92 1.49
C LYS A 252 20.09 -28.08 2.50
N ALA A 253 20.05 -27.22 3.53
CA ALA A 253 18.96 -27.23 4.53
C ALA A 253 17.58 -26.92 3.90
N MET A 254 17.55 -26.21 2.78
CA MET A 254 16.31 -25.83 2.08
C MET A 254 15.98 -26.77 0.91
N GLU A 255 16.82 -27.74 0.56
CA GLU A 255 16.70 -28.51 -0.67
C GLU A 255 15.34 -29.19 -0.86
N ASN A 256 14.75 -29.69 0.22
CA ASN A 256 13.44 -30.35 0.21
C ASN A 256 12.33 -29.49 0.85
N ALA A 257 12.61 -28.23 1.20
CA ALA A 257 11.71 -27.36 1.89
C ALA A 257 11.00 -26.35 0.98
N LEU A 258 11.24 -26.39 -0.32
CA LEU A 258 10.54 -25.59 -1.31
C LEU A 258 9.50 -26.45 -2.04
N ASP A 259 8.30 -25.90 -2.23
CA ASP A 259 7.26 -26.55 -3.03
C ASP A 259 7.41 -26.25 -4.54
N GLU A 260 6.46 -26.69 -5.34
CA GLU A 260 6.46 -26.48 -6.81
C GLU A 260 6.34 -25.01 -7.24
N TYR A 261 5.95 -24.11 -6.30
CA TYR A 261 5.87 -22.66 -6.48
C TYR A 261 7.03 -21.92 -5.78
N ASN A 262 8.07 -22.66 -5.34
CA ASN A 262 9.19 -22.15 -4.55
C ASN A 262 8.79 -21.52 -3.18
N MET A 263 7.62 -21.88 -2.66
CA MET A 263 7.20 -21.45 -1.33
C MET A 263 7.89 -22.31 -0.26
N PHE A 264 8.46 -21.65 0.75
CA PHE A 264 9.21 -22.29 1.81
C PHE A 264 8.30 -22.92 2.88
N ASP A 265 8.53 -24.20 3.18
CA ASP A 265 7.87 -24.95 4.25
C ASP A 265 8.88 -25.28 5.36
N ALA A 266 8.86 -24.51 6.47
CA ALA A 266 9.74 -24.71 7.61
C ALA A 266 9.61 -26.11 8.26
N GLY A 267 8.49 -26.81 8.02
CA GLY A 267 8.28 -28.16 8.50
C GLY A 267 9.11 -29.23 7.75
N LYS A 268 9.54 -28.92 6.52
CA LYS A 268 10.35 -29.79 5.65
C LYS A 268 11.83 -29.42 5.64
N ALA A 269 12.21 -28.30 6.25
CA ALA A 269 13.60 -27.86 6.30
C ALA A 269 14.47 -28.78 7.18
N ASP A 270 15.69 -29.04 6.73
CA ASP A 270 16.69 -29.75 7.51
C ASP A 270 17.32 -28.80 8.54
N LYS A 271 16.73 -28.79 9.74
CA LYS A 271 17.18 -27.94 10.85
C LYS A 271 18.57 -28.30 11.37
N ALA A 272 18.99 -29.56 11.24
CA ALA A 272 20.33 -29.98 11.65
C ALA A 272 21.40 -29.40 10.71
N THR A 273 21.14 -29.41 9.41
CA THR A 273 22.02 -28.78 8.42
C THR A 273 22.00 -27.25 8.54
N ALA A 274 20.85 -26.63 8.87
CA ALA A 274 20.78 -25.20 9.17
C ALA A 274 21.60 -24.82 10.43
N GLN A 275 21.59 -25.68 11.48
CA GLN A 275 22.42 -25.51 12.66
C GLN A 275 23.94 -25.66 12.33
N LEU A 276 24.29 -26.51 11.37
CA LEU A 276 25.65 -26.62 10.88
C LEU A 276 26.08 -25.33 10.17
N ALA A 277 25.16 -24.66 9.44
CA ALA A 277 25.46 -23.36 8.86
C ALA A 277 25.84 -22.32 9.93
N VAL A 278 25.13 -22.29 11.08
CA VAL A 278 25.51 -21.42 12.22
C VAL A 278 26.91 -21.72 12.72
N GLN A 279 27.27 -22.98 12.85
CA GLN A 279 28.64 -23.39 13.26
C GLN A 279 29.70 -22.92 12.24
N HIS A 280 29.44 -23.06 10.97
CA HIS A 280 30.32 -22.58 9.91
C HIS A 280 30.48 -21.04 9.93
N ILE A 281 29.39 -20.29 10.26
CA ILE A 281 29.51 -18.84 10.47
C ILE A 281 30.42 -18.53 11.63
N ASP A 282 30.20 -19.15 12.80
CA ASP A 282 31.08 -18.98 13.99
C ASP A 282 32.53 -19.28 13.69
N ASP A 283 32.81 -20.39 12.99
CA ASP A 283 34.14 -20.81 12.61
C ASP A 283 34.80 -19.84 11.62
N TYR A 284 34.02 -19.32 10.64
CA TYR A 284 34.54 -18.34 9.70
C TYR A 284 34.89 -17.02 10.39
N LEU A 285 33.98 -16.45 11.18
CA LEU A 285 34.18 -15.19 11.89
C LEU A 285 35.33 -15.27 12.89
N LYS A 286 35.54 -16.42 13.54
CA LYS A 286 36.66 -16.66 14.44
C LYS A 286 37.97 -16.72 13.70
N GLN A 287 38.02 -17.35 12.52
CA GLN A 287 39.26 -17.54 11.75
C GLN A 287 39.66 -16.29 10.96
N TYR A 288 38.64 -15.54 10.49
CA TYR A 288 38.80 -14.36 9.63
C TYR A 288 38.01 -13.16 10.18
N PRO A 289 38.40 -12.59 11.36
CA PRO A 289 37.63 -11.51 11.99
C PRO A 289 37.63 -10.20 11.18
N GLU A 290 38.54 -10.04 10.24
CA GLU A 290 38.64 -8.92 9.28
C GLU A 290 38.60 -9.45 7.84
N GLY A 291 37.98 -10.60 7.63
CA GLY A 291 37.88 -11.25 6.33
C GLY A 291 36.88 -10.54 5.40
N GLN A 292 37.07 -10.78 4.10
CA GLN A 292 36.24 -10.10 3.07
C GLN A 292 34.76 -10.46 3.10
N TYR A 293 34.38 -11.55 3.80
CA TYR A 293 32.99 -12.00 3.88
C TYR A 293 32.34 -11.82 5.27
N VAL A 294 32.95 -11.02 6.16
CA VAL A 294 32.47 -10.85 7.55
C VAL A 294 31.02 -10.34 7.57
N ASP A 295 30.75 -9.28 6.84
CA ASP A 295 29.39 -8.69 6.80
C ASP A 295 28.38 -9.68 6.21
N SER A 296 28.74 -10.34 5.11
CA SER A 296 27.87 -11.36 4.50
C SER A 296 27.63 -12.55 5.42
N ALA A 297 28.65 -13.03 6.12
CA ALA A 297 28.56 -14.13 7.08
C ALA A 297 27.62 -13.77 8.24
N ASN A 298 27.75 -12.56 8.80
CA ASN A 298 26.85 -12.05 9.83
C ASN A 298 25.40 -12.01 9.33
N GLY A 299 25.15 -11.52 8.12
CA GLY A 299 23.81 -11.49 7.54
C GLY A 299 23.19 -12.89 7.36
N LEU A 300 23.99 -13.94 7.18
CA LEU A 300 23.52 -15.32 7.00
C LEU A 300 22.99 -15.95 8.29
N TYR A 301 23.30 -15.43 9.50
CA TYR A 301 22.64 -15.87 10.74
C TYR A 301 21.12 -15.75 10.66
N ARG A 302 20.60 -14.63 10.16
CA ARG A 302 19.17 -14.41 10.02
C ARG A 302 18.51 -15.52 9.18
N ARG A 303 19.16 -15.88 8.08
CA ARG A 303 18.65 -16.93 7.19
C ARG A 303 18.69 -18.30 7.84
N ALA A 304 19.76 -18.65 8.53
CA ALA A 304 19.87 -19.92 9.25
C ALA A 304 18.83 -20.05 10.36
N TYR A 305 18.62 -19.02 11.17
CA TYR A 305 17.60 -19.02 12.24
C TYR A 305 16.18 -19.06 11.68
N TRP A 306 15.93 -18.37 10.58
CA TRP A 306 14.63 -18.44 9.89
C TRP A 306 14.33 -19.85 9.37
N ILE A 307 15.29 -20.53 8.74
CA ILE A 307 15.16 -21.91 8.28
C ILE A 307 14.86 -22.86 9.45
N MET A 308 15.55 -22.67 10.58
CA MET A 308 15.33 -23.46 11.79
C MET A 308 13.98 -23.16 12.48
N ASN A 309 13.33 -22.08 12.10
CA ASN A 309 12.19 -21.51 12.82
C ASN A 309 12.55 -21.16 14.30
N ASP A 310 13.80 -20.73 14.53
CA ASP A 310 14.24 -20.21 15.82
C ASP A 310 13.94 -18.71 15.91
N THR A 311 12.66 -18.42 16.25
CA THR A 311 12.17 -17.03 16.30
C THR A 311 12.87 -16.20 17.36
N ASN A 312 13.39 -16.81 18.43
CA ASN A 312 14.12 -16.08 19.48
C ASN A 312 15.51 -15.67 19.05
N ALA A 313 16.25 -16.55 18.40
CA ALA A 313 17.56 -16.21 17.85
C ALA A 313 17.42 -15.18 16.71
N LEU A 314 16.42 -15.38 15.85
CA LEU A 314 16.12 -14.46 14.75
C LEU A 314 15.77 -13.05 15.26
N ALA A 315 14.91 -12.94 16.28
CA ALA A 315 14.54 -11.65 16.88
C ALA A 315 15.75 -10.91 17.47
N LYS A 316 16.67 -11.63 18.13
CA LYS A 316 17.91 -11.03 18.66
C LYS A 316 18.81 -10.51 17.54
N THR A 317 18.91 -11.25 16.45
CA THR A 317 19.72 -10.84 15.29
C THR A 317 19.11 -9.59 14.65
N TYR A 318 17.79 -9.55 14.46
CA TYR A 318 17.12 -8.35 13.95
C TYR A 318 17.26 -7.14 14.89
N GLN A 319 17.18 -7.34 16.20
CA GLN A 319 17.42 -6.22 17.13
C GLN A 319 18.82 -5.67 17.00
N HIS A 320 19.83 -6.53 16.85
CA HIS A 320 21.21 -6.10 16.66
C HIS A 320 21.41 -5.30 15.36
N GLU A 321 20.78 -5.73 14.26
CA GLU A 321 20.82 -5.01 13.00
C GLU A 321 20.10 -3.64 13.11
N LEU A 322 18.92 -3.63 13.74
CA LEU A 322 18.17 -2.39 13.98
C LEU A 322 18.99 -1.38 14.81
N ASP A 323 19.71 -1.84 15.83
CA ASP A 323 20.55 -0.98 16.69
C ASP A 323 21.71 -0.34 15.90
N GLY A 324 22.19 -1.00 14.85
CA GLY A 324 23.28 -0.53 13.99
C GLY A 324 22.83 0.31 12.78
N THR A 325 21.57 0.23 12.41
CA THR A 325 21.03 0.88 11.19
C THR A 325 20.67 2.34 11.48
N THR A 326 21.23 3.26 10.71
CA THR A 326 20.97 4.72 10.81
C THR A 326 20.43 5.32 9.50
N ASP A 327 20.56 4.59 8.40
CA ASP A 327 20.03 4.99 7.11
C ASP A 327 18.56 4.60 6.96
N VAL A 328 17.76 5.47 6.34
CA VAL A 328 16.30 5.27 6.21
C VAL A 328 15.99 4.16 5.21
N GLU A 329 16.74 4.05 4.13
CA GLU A 329 16.54 3.06 3.07
C GLU A 329 16.85 1.65 3.58
N ASP A 330 18.00 1.48 4.22
CA ASP A 330 18.37 0.22 4.88
C ASP A 330 17.34 -0.18 5.95
N LEU A 331 16.80 0.79 6.70
CA LEU A 331 15.79 0.55 7.71
C LEU A 331 14.46 0.08 7.10
N LEU A 332 14.07 0.62 5.94
CA LEU A 332 12.86 0.18 5.23
C LEU A 332 12.99 -1.26 4.75
N GLU A 333 14.13 -1.62 4.15
CA GLU A 333 14.40 -2.99 3.71
C GLU A 333 14.43 -3.97 4.91
N LEU A 334 15.06 -3.57 6.00
CA LEU A 334 15.12 -4.39 7.21
C LEU A 334 13.75 -4.58 7.85
N ASN A 335 12.90 -3.55 7.84
CA ASN A 335 11.53 -3.65 8.35
C ASN A 335 10.66 -4.59 7.50
N ASP A 336 10.83 -4.60 6.19
CA ASP A 336 10.16 -5.55 5.29
C ASP A 336 10.59 -6.99 5.60
N GLU A 337 11.90 -7.21 5.79
CA GLU A 337 12.42 -8.54 6.14
C GLU A 337 11.90 -9.00 7.52
N ILE A 338 11.88 -8.11 8.53
CA ILE A 338 11.38 -8.41 9.88
C ILE A 338 9.89 -8.79 9.83
N ASP A 339 9.07 -8.01 9.11
CA ASP A 339 7.64 -8.31 8.99
C ASP A 339 7.41 -9.68 8.36
N ASN A 340 8.01 -9.93 7.21
CA ASN A 340 7.83 -11.17 6.45
C ASN A 340 8.43 -12.42 7.13
N LYS A 341 9.55 -12.29 7.85
CA LYS A 341 10.28 -13.45 8.37
C LYS A 341 10.03 -13.71 9.84
N LEU A 342 9.69 -12.68 10.62
CA LEU A 342 9.50 -12.81 12.07
C LEU A 342 8.07 -12.51 12.49
N LEU A 343 7.53 -11.34 12.17
CA LEU A 343 6.25 -10.86 12.73
C LEU A 343 5.03 -11.53 12.09
N GLU A 344 5.12 -12.09 10.90
CA GLU A 344 4.08 -12.94 10.30
C GLU A 344 4.12 -14.39 10.78
N ASN A 345 5.18 -14.78 11.47
CA ASN A 345 5.30 -16.13 12.03
C ASN A 345 4.31 -16.34 13.19
N ARG A 346 3.35 -17.22 12.99
CA ARG A 346 2.30 -17.50 14.00
C ARG A 346 2.82 -18.05 15.33
N GLN A 347 4.01 -18.62 15.35
CA GLN A 347 4.65 -19.13 16.57
C GLN A 347 5.39 -18.04 17.33
N PHE A 348 5.62 -16.90 16.70
CA PHE A 348 6.27 -15.76 17.33
C PHE A 348 5.25 -14.95 18.13
N THR A 349 5.45 -14.84 19.43
CA THR A 349 4.55 -14.09 20.34
C THR A 349 5.25 -12.93 21.05
N SER A 350 6.56 -13.02 21.23
CA SER A 350 7.37 -11.97 21.85
C SER A 350 8.83 -12.14 21.45
N ALA A 351 9.61 -11.06 21.51
CA ALA A 351 11.04 -11.05 21.27
C ALA A 351 11.82 -10.93 22.59
N PRO A 352 12.28 -12.03 23.18
CA PRO A 352 13.10 -11.96 24.37
C PRO A 352 14.36 -11.09 24.14
N GLY A 353 14.51 -10.02 24.92
CA GLY A 353 15.60 -9.06 24.78
C GLY A 353 15.36 -7.94 23.79
N SER A 354 14.12 -7.74 23.28
CA SER A 354 13.75 -6.62 22.43
C SER A 354 12.36 -6.09 22.76
N ALA A 355 12.28 -5.00 23.52
CA ALA A 355 11.01 -4.31 23.78
C ALA A 355 10.38 -3.73 22.50
N PRO A 356 11.12 -3.14 21.53
CA PRO A 356 10.54 -2.64 20.30
C PRO A 356 9.83 -3.70 19.46
N LEU A 357 10.49 -4.84 19.19
CA LEU A 357 9.89 -5.93 18.40
C LEU A 357 8.71 -6.58 19.14
N THR A 358 8.82 -6.76 20.45
CA THR A 358 7.71 -7.24 21.29
C THR A 358 6.52 -6.30 21.21
N MET A 359 6.73 -5.00 21.32
CA MET A 359 5.68 -4.00 21.25
C MET A 359 4.92 -4.05 19.92
N VAL A 360 5.62 -4.15 18.80
CA VAL A 360 4.99 -4.22 17.47
C VAL A 360 4.19 -5.51 17.32
N GLN A 361 4.75 -6.64 17.79
CA GLN A 361 4.04 -7.92 17.77
C GLN A 361 2.79 -7.89 18.65
N ASP A 362 2.86 -7.27 19.82
CA ASP A 362 1.71 -7.16 20.72
C ASP A 362 0.62 -6.25 20.14
N LEU A 363 0.99 -5.17 19.45
CA LEU A 363 0.02 -4.36 18.69
C LEU A 363 -0.66 -5.21 17.61
N LYS A 364 0.09 -6.04 16.88
CA LYS A 364 -0.47 -6.96 15.88
C LYS A 364 -1.44 -7.97 16.53
N ARG A 365 -1.11 -8.49 17.71
CA ARG A 365 -1.98 -9.41 18.49
C ARG A 365 -3.23 -8.75 19.08
N LEU A 366 -3.29 -7.41 19.15
CA LEU A 366 -4.47 -6.65 19.56
C LEU A 366 -5.43 -6.34 18.40
N ARG A 367 -5.11 -6.74 17.15
CA ARG A 367 -6.06 -6.67 16.04
C ARG A 367 -7.21 -7.64 16.27
N SER A 368 -8.41 -7.23 15.89
CA SER A 368 -9.58 -8.11 15.88
C SER A 368 -9.67 -8.88 14.55
N ASP A 369 -8.57 -9.49 14.10
CA ASP A 369 -8.55 -10.24 12.85
C ASP A 369 -9.40 -11.50 12.97
N GLU A 370 -10.54 -11.54 12.31
CA GLU A 370 -11.34 -12.74 12.07
C GLU A 370 -10.79 -13.57 10.89
N GLY A 371 -9.61 -13.23 10.37
CA GLY A 371 -9.04 -13.81 9.18
C GLY A 371 -8.16 -15.04 9.41
N TRP A 372 -7.70 -15.63 8.32
CA TRP A 372 -6.77 -16.77 8.30
C TRP A 372 -5.39 -16.46 8.92
N LEU A 373 -5.06 -15.19 9.12
CA LEU A 373 -3.86 -14.68 9.78
C LEU A 373 -4.04 -14.43 11.30
N ALA A 374 -5.17 -14.81 11.89
CA ALA A 374 -5.42 -14.59 13.32
C ALA A 374 -4.28 -15.12 14.19
N LEU A 375 -3.65 -14.21 14.94
CA LEU A 375 -2.65 -14.52 15.94
C LEU A 375 -3.32 -14.84 17.29
N THR A 376 -2.57 -15.49 18.19
CA THR A 376 -3.03 -15.66 19.57
C THR A 376 -3.19 -14.28 20.21
N ALA A 377 -4.41 -13.99 20.71
CA ALA A 377 -4.71 -12.72 21.37
C ALA A 377 -3.78 -12.48 22.57
N LEU A 378 -3.35 -11.23 22.75
CA LEU A 378 -2.51 -10.81 23.87
C LEU A 378 -3.33 -10.86 25.17
N SER A 379 -2.93 -11.70 26.12
CA SER A 379 -3.56 -11.72 27.44
C SER A 379 -2.99 -10.65 28.37
N THR A 380 -3.76 -10.27 29.39
CA THR A 380 -3.32 -9.30 30.42
C THR A 380 -2.13 -9.82 31.21
N ASP A 381 -2.09 -11.13 31.51
CA ASP A 381 -1.00 -11.73 32.27
C ASP A 381 0.31 -11.80 31.48
N GLU A 382 0.22 -12.11 30.17
CA GLU A 382 1.38 -12.06 29.27
C GLU A 382 1.95 -10.64 29.17
N LEU A 383 1.07 -9.64 28.97
CA LEU A 383 1.51 -8.25 28.94
C LEU A 383 2.19 -7.84 30.25
N ALA A 384 1.61 -8.21 31.40
CA ALA A 384 2.21 -7.90 32.70
C ALA A 384 3.58 -8.55 32.88
N ALA A 385 3.77 -9.76 32.39
CA ALA A 385 5.04 -10.48 32.47
C ALA A 385 6.16 -9.84 31.62
N GLN A 386 5.83 -9.04 30.61
CA GLN A 386 6.80 -8.35 29.75
C GLN A 386 7.38 -7.07 30.39
N LYS A 387 6.79 -6.56 31.47
CA LYS A 387 7.23 -5.29 32.11
C LYS A 387 8.74 -5.21 32.35
N PRO A 388 9.45 -6.25 32.86
CA PRO A 388 10.89 -6.17 33.07
C PRO A 388 11.69 -5.94 31.78
N LEU A 389 11.23 -6.46 30.62
CA LEU A 389 11.85 -6.25 29.34
C LEU A 389 11.81 -4.76 28.94
N PHE A 390 10.66 -4.14 29.08
CA PHE A 390 10.51 -2.69 28.77
C PHE A 390 11.28 -1.81 29.76
N GLU A 391 11.41 -2.22 31.02
CA GLU A 391 12.25 -1.53 32.02
C GLU A 391 13.73 -1.62 31.66
N GLN A 392 14.20 -2.76 31.21
CA GLN A 392 15.58 -2.99 30.77
C GLN A 392 15.94 -2.11 29.57
N ASP A 393 15.04 -1.97 28.61
CA ASP A 393 15.26 -1.20 27.38
C ASP A 393 14.89 0.30 27.54
N ASN A 394 14.62 0.78 28.77
CA ASN A 394 14.20 2.15 29.08
C ASN A 394 12.94 2.61 28.30
N MET A 395 12.00 1.68 28.06
CA MET A 395 10.75 1.90 27.33
C MET A 395 9.50 1.83 28.22
N GLN A 396 9.56 2.30 29.46
CA GLN A 396 8.44 2.23 30.43
C GLN A 396 7.20 3.00 29.95
N ASP A 397 7.39 4.07 29.22
CA ASP A 397 6.31 4.84 28.60
C ASP A 397 5.61 4.07 27.47
N ALA A 398 6.39 3.34 26.67
CA ALA A 398 5.87 2.44 25.63
C ALA A 398 5.08 1.28 26.25
N PHE A 399 5.55 0.73 27.38
CA PHE A 399 4.79 -0.27 28.14
C PHE A 399 3.46 0.30 28.66
N SER A 400 3.48 1.53 29.18
CA SER A 400 2.26 2.22 29.63
C SER A 400 1.26 2.42 28.46
N TYR A 401 1.78 2.70 27.25
CA TYR A 401 0.95 2.75 26.06
C TYR A 401 0.33 1.39 25.74
N LEU A 402 1.11 0.29 25.77
CA LEU A 402 0.58 -1.05 25.51
C LEU A 402 -0.51 -1.46 26.54
N GLN A 403 -0.34 -1.08 27.81
CA GLN A 403 -1.38 -1.30 28.82
C GLN A 403 -2.67 -0.55 28.47
N ALA A 404 -2.57 0.71 28.06
CA ALA A 404 -3.72 1.49 27.62
C ALA A 404 -4.33 0.94 26.32
N ALA A 405 -3.50 0.47 25.38
CA ALA A 405 -3.94 -0.18 24.16
C ALA A 405 -4.69 -1.51 24.45
N GLN A 406 -4.21 -2.32 25.39
CA GLN A 406 -4.89 -3.54 25.82
C GLN A 406 -6.26 -3.22 26.43
N LEU A 407 -6.37 -2.16 27.25
CA LEU A 407 -7.68 -1.70 27.78
C LEU A 407 -8.61 -1.27 26.64
N PHE A 408 -8.08 -0.52 25.65
CA PHE A 408 -8.89 0.03 24.56
C PHE A 408 -9.33 -1.04 23.56
N TYR A 409 -8.38 -1.79 22.98
CA TYR A 409 -8.63 -2.71 21.87
C TYR A 409 -9.02 -4.11 22.38
N GLY A 410 -8.32 -4.62 23.39
CA GLY A 410 -8.53 -5.96 23.92
C GLY A 410 -9.76 -6.05 24.82
N GLN A 411 -9.85 -5.19 25.84
CA GLN A 411 -10.93 -5.22 26.84
C GLN A 411 -12.12 -4.32 26.49
N LYS A 412 -11.94 -3.36 25.58
CA LYS A 412 -12.93 -2.32 25.23
C LYS A 412 -13.39 -1.50 26.44
N ASP A 413 -12.53 -1.39 27.47
CA ASP A 413 -12.77 -0.57 28.66
C ASP A 413 -12.26 0.87 28.45
N TYR A 414 -13.03 1.62 27.70
CA TYR A 414 -12.69 3.01 27.37
C TYR A 414 -12.66 3.95 28.59
N ALA A 415 -13.45 3.63 29.63
CA ALA A 415 -13.44 4.41 30.86
C ALA A 415 -12.11 4.23 31.62
N ALA A 416 -11.60 3.01 31.70
CA ALA A 416 -10.29 2.73 32.28
C ALA A 416 -9.16 3.44 31.51
N VAL A 417 -9.25 3.50 30.18
CA VAL A 417 -8.28 4.27 29.36
C VAL A 417 -8.28 5.74 29.74
N VAL A 418 -9.44 6.38 29.83
CA VAL A 418 -9.54 7.80 30.19
C VAL A 418 -8.99 8.06 31.60
N ASN A 419 -9.18 7.11 32.53
CA ASN A 419 -8.70 7.23 33.92
C ASN A 419 -7.18 6.99 34.02
N SER A 420 -6.62 6.06 33.25
CA SER A 420 -5.20 5.71 33.30
C SER A 420 -4.30 6.64 32.46
N VAL A 421 -4.86 7.29 31.44
CA VAL A 421 -4.14 8.21 30.56
C VAL A 421 -4.63 9.64 30.81
N PRO A 422 -3.97 10.43 31.69
CA PRO A 422 -4.36 11.81 31.91
C PRO A 422 -4.10 12.69 30.67
N ALA A 423 -4.86 13.78 30.53
CA ALA A 423 -4.58 14.78 29.53
C ALA A 423 -3.19 15.39 29.74
N THR A 424 -2.39 15.46 28.68
CA THR A 424 -1.02 15.97 28.78
C THR A 424 -0.98 17.47 28.98
N GLN A 425 0.02 17.91 29.76
CA GLN A 425 0.39 19.32 29.90
C GLN A 425 1.63 19.68 29.06
N GLU A 426 2.25 18.69 28.43
CA GLU A 426 3.45 18.88 27.61
C GLU A 426 3.16 19.73 26.37
N ASN A 427 4.10 20.60 26.02
CA ASN A 427 3.99 21.49 24.87
C ASN A 427 4.53 20.84 23.59
N ASP A 428 5.31 19.75 23.69
CA ASP A 428 5.89 19.03 22.57
C ASP A 428 5.30 17.61 22.51
N LEU A 429 4.61 17.30 21.41
CA LEU A 429 3.99 16.03 21.11
C LEU A 429 4.64 15.34 19.91
N THR A 430 5.86 15.71 19.56
CA THR A 430 6.59 15.03 18.47
C THR A 430 6.96 13.58 18.84
N ASP A 431 7.07 13.25 20.12
CA ASP A 431 7.31 11.88 20.59
C ASP A 431 6.13 10.97 20.25
N THR A 432 6.41 9.90 19.50
CA THR A 432 5.41 8.97 18.98
C THR A 432 4.58 8.29 20.07
N VAL A 433 5.20 7.85 21.16
CA VAL A 433 4.51 7.12 22.23
C VAL A 433 3.59 8.07 23.00
N ARG A 434 4.09 9.25 23.34
CA ARG A 434 3.30 10.28 24.03
C ARG A 434 2.12 10.74 23.17
N PHE A 435 2.35 10.98 21.89
CA PHE A 435 1.29 11.32 20.94
C PHE A 435 0.23 10.21 20.89
N SER A 436 0.67 8.95 20.74
CA SER A 436 -0.22 7.78 20.67
C SER A 436 -1.08 7.61 21.92
N LEU A 437 -0.53 7.85 23.12
CA LEU A 437 -1.31 7.85 24.37
C LEU A 437 -2.43 8.91 24.34
N GLN A 438 -2.13 10.12 23.89
CA GLN A 438 -3.14 11.18 23.83
C GLN A 438 -4.20 10.93 22.76
N VAL A 439 -3.82 10.34 21.62
CA VAL A 439 -4.77 9.87 20.59
C VAL A 439 -5.69 8.81 21.18
N LEU A 440 -5.14 7.83 21.90
CA LEU A 440 -5.92 6.76 22.50
C LEU A 440 -6.94 7.29 23.53
N ARG A 441 -6.53 8.26 24.37
CA ARG A 441 -7.43 8.98 25.31
C ARG A 441 -8.58 9.66 24.56
N GLY A 442 -8.29 10.43 23.52
CA GLY A 442 -9.31 11.14 22.76
C GLY A 442 -10.28 10.20 22.07
N ARG A 443 -9.77 9.10 21.49
CA ARG A 443 -10.61 8.04 20.92
C ARG A 443 -11.49 7.36 21.96
N ALA A 444 -10.98 7.15 23.18
CA ALA A 444 -11.77 6.58 24.28
C ALA A 444 -12.91 7.54 24.69
N LEU A 445 -12.68 8.84 24.73
CA LEU A 445 -13.73 9.83 24.97
C LEU A 445 -14.81 9.78 23.88
N VAL A 446 -14.41 9.65 22.61
CA VAL A 446 -15.34 9.48 21.48
C VAL A 446 -16.16 8.19 21.61
N ARG A 447 -15.53 7.07 22.00
CA ARG A 447 -16.23 5.78 22.21
C ARG A 447 -17.21 5.82 23.39
N LEU A 448 -16.97 6.69 24.36
CA LEU A 448 -17.87 6.96 25.50
C LEU A 448 -18.93 8.02 25.19
N GLU A 449 -18.97 8.56 23.97
CA GLU A 449 -19.86 9.65 23.55
C GLU A 449 -19.72 10.94 24.43
N ARG A 450 -18.54 11.11 25.03
CA ARG A 450 -18.21 12.31 25.83
C ARG A 450 -17.71 13.41 24.90
N TRP A 451 -18.64 13.92 24.05
CA TRP A 451 -18.34 14.77 22.91
C TRP A 451 -17.63 16.06 23.26
N ASP A 452 -18.13 16.79 24.28
CA ASP A 452 -17.54 18.07 24.69
C ASP A 452 -16.12 17.90 25.23
N GLU A 453 -15.86 16.78 25.94
CA GLU A 453 -14.53 16.48 26.46
C GLU A 453 -13.58 16.04 25.36
N ALA A 454 -14.07 15.28 24.38
CA ALA A 454 -13.31 14.87 23.21
C ALA A 454 -12.94 16.10 22.35
N GLU A 455 -13.89 16.99 22.07
CA GLU A 455 -13.64 18.25 21.36
C GLU A 455 -12.58 19.09 22.09
N ALA A 456 -12.76 19.32 23.39
CA ALA A 456 -11.82 20.09 24.19
C ALA A 456 -10.41 19.47 24.18
N HIS A 457 -10.32 18.14 24.26
CA HIS A 457 -9.07 17.40 24.21
C HIS A 457 -8.36 17.58 22.85
N TRP A 458 -9.06 17.37 21.72
CA TRP A 458 -8.48 17.54 20.39
C TRP A 458 -8.03 18.99 20.14
N ARG A 459 -8.87 19.97 20.52
CA ARG A 459 -8.52 21.39 20.41
C ARG A 459 -7.28 21.74 21.23
N GLN A 460 -7.16 21.22 22.45
CA GLN A 460 -5.98 21.40 23.28
C GLN A 460 -4.73 20.82 22.64
N LEU A 461 -4.79 19.59 22.11
CA LEU A 461 -3.64 18.97 21.44
C LEU A 461 -3.19 19.77 20.22
N LEU A 462 -4.13 20.28 19.42
CA LEU A 462 -3.84 21.09 18.22
C LEU A 462 -3.11 22.42 18.51
N THR A 463 -3.05 22.86 19.77
CA THR A 463 -2.22 24.01 20.17
C THR A 463 -0.76 23.65 20.44
N ARG A 464 -0.39 22.37 20.45
CA ARG A 464 0.93 21.87 20.82
C ARG A 464 1.84 21.74 19.60
N LYS A 465 3.16 21.70 19.85
CA LYS A 465 4.14 21.39 18.81
C LYS A 465 4.06 19.91 18.44
N MET A 466 3.95 19.60 17.15
CA MET A 466 3.87 18.25 16.62
C MET A 466 4.31 18.20 15.15
N GLY A 467 4.46 17.00 14.60
CA GLY A 467 4.69 16.79 13.18
C GLY A 467 3.48 17.15 12.31
N TYR A 468 3.72 17.38 11.01
CA TYR A 468 2.66 17.73 10.06
C TYR A 468 1.54 16.68 10.02
N THR A 469 1.88 15.40 9.84
CA THR A 469 0.91 14.30 9.73
C THR A 469 0.13 14.09 11.04
N GLN A 470 0.78 14.25 12.19
CA GLN A 470 0.12 14.23 13.50
C GLN A 470 -0.93 15.35 13.62
N ASN A 471 -0.59 16.56 13.17
CA ASN A 471 -1.52 17.68 13.13
C ASN A 471 -2.72 17.42 12.23
N GLN A 472 -2.49 16.88 11.02
CA GLN A 472 -3.58 16.52 10.10
C GLN A 472 -4.50 15.46 10.70
N PHE A 473 -3.93 14.45 11.37
CA PHE A 473 -4.72 13.43 12.04
C PHE A 473 -5.62 14.03 13.15
N LEU A 474 -5.10 14.95 13.96
CA LEU A 474 -5.91 15.61 14.99
C LEU A 474 -7.01 16.50 14.41
N GLN A 475 -6.77 17.15 13.25
CA GLN A 475 -7.81 17.88 12.54
C GLN A 475 -8.94 16.94 12.07
N LEU A 476 -8.59 15.77 11.54
CA LEU A 476 -9.55 14.76 11.15
C LEU A 476 -10.33 14.24 12.37
N ALA A 477 -9.64 13.86 13.44
CA ALA A 477 -10.25 13.36 14.67
C ALA A 477 -11.23 14.39 15.31
N LEU A 478 -10.88 15.68 15.27
CA LEU A 478 -11.76 16.75 15.69
C LEU A 478 -12.98 16.87 14.77
N ALA A 479 -12.77 16.85 13.44
CA ALA A 479 -13.86 16.94 12.47
C ALA A 479 -14.86 15.79 12.64
N GLU A 480 -14.37 14.55 12.75
CA GLU A 480 -15.21 13.37 13.00
C GLU A 480 -15.98 13.45 14.32
N THR A 481 -15.31 13.95 15.37
CA THR A 481 -15.95 14.16 16.69
C THR A 481 -17.10 15.15 16.59
N LEU A 482 -16.90 16.29 15.94
CA LEU A 482 -17.92 17.32 15.77
C LEU A 482 -19.11 16.84 14.92
N VAL A 483 -18.83 16.10 13.85
CA VAL A 483 -19.87 15.53 12.99
C VAL A 483 -20.68 14.48 13.75
N LYS A 484 -20.05 13.58 14.48
CA LYS A 484 -20.72 12.55 15.31
C LYS A 484 -21.53 13.19 16.46
N ALA A 485 -21.06 14.30 17.01
CA ALA A 485 -21.78 15.07 18.01
C ALA A 485 -22.98 15.86 17.44
N GLY A 486 -23.15 15.88 16.11
CA GLY A 486 -24.25 16.61 15.46
C GLY A 486 -23.96 18.10 15.24
N HIS A 487 -22.71 18.55 15.37
CA HIS A 487 -22.28 19.94 15.29
C HIS A 487 -21.28 20.20 14.14
N PRO A 488 -21.56 19.80 12.88
CA PRO A 488 -20.65 20.02 11.75
C PRO A 488 -20.35 21.50 11.51
N GLU A 489 -21.25 22.43 11.89
CA GLU A 489 -21.05 23.87 11.75
C GLU A 489 -19.85 24.42 12.52
N ARG A 490 -19.46 23.76 13.63
CA ARG A 490 -18.30 24.18 14.43
C ARG A 490 -16.96 23.99 13.71
N ILE A 491 -16.93 23.18 12.64
CA ILE A 491 -15.74 22.99 11.78
C ILE A 491 -15.46 24.27 10.99
N PHE A 492 -16.48 25.09 10.74
CA PHE A 492 -16.43 26.26 9.87
C PHE A 492 -16.37 27.60 10.62
N THR A 493 -16.26 27.56 11.95
CA THR A 493 -16.07 28.79 12.75
C THR A 493 -14.69 29.42 12.48
N ALA A 494 -14.58 30.73 12.65
CA ALA A 494 -13.33 31.47 12.39
C ALA A 494 -12.14 30.95 13.18
N ASP A 495 -12.37 30.49 14.41
CA ASP A 495 -11.38 29.93 15.35
C ASP A 495 -11.16 28.42 15.18
N SER A 496 -11.88 27.77 14.26
CA SER A 496 -11.73 26.34 14.03
C SER A 496 -10.30 25.98 13.61
N PRO A 497 -9.66 25.01 14.26
CA PRO A 497 -8.34 24.53 13.85
C PRO A 497 -8.39 23.55 12.65
N VAL A 498 -9.58 23.11 12.23
CA VAL A 498 -9.73 22.25 11.04
C VAL A 498 -9.59 23.11 9.79
N LYS A 499 -8.39 23.09 9.21
CA LYS A 499 -8.03 23.91 8.03
C LYS A 499 -7.88 23.07 6.75
N ASN A 500 -7.76 21.75 6.87
CA ASN A 500 -7.62 20.88 5.71
C ASN A 500 -8.90 20.90 4.87
N LEU A 501 -8.78 21.40 3.62
CA LEU A 501 -9.92 21.56 2.72
C LEU A 501 -10.58 20.22 2.36
N ARG A 502 -9.82 19.14 2.30
CA ARG A 502 -10.34 17.80 2.02
C ARG A 502 -11.31 17.32 3.11
N PHE A 503 -10.99 17.54 4.39
CA PHE A 503 -11.88 17.20 5.50
C PHE A 503 -13.11 18.12 5.53
N ARG A 504 -12.90 19.42 5.29
CA ARG A 504 -13.98 20.40 5.21
C ARG A 504 -14.92 20.10 4.05
N SER A 505 -14.37 19.72 2.86
CA SER A 505 -15.13 19.29 1.70
C SER A 505 -16.00 18.06 2.02
N ALA A 506 -15.44 17.04 2.69
CA ALA A 506 -16.21 15.86 3.09
C ALA A 506 -17.43 16.22 3.96
N VAL A 507 -17.23 17.12 4.91
CA VAL A 507 -18.34 17.59 5.76
C VAL A 507 -19.37 18.41 4.98
N LEU A 508 -18.93 19.29 4.07
CA LEU A 508 -19.85 20.05 3.20
C LEU A 508 -20.68 19.13 2.31
N LYS A 509 -20.05 18.17 1.68
CA LYS A 509 -20.72 17.22 0.77
C LYS A 509 -21.71 16.30 1.48
N ILE A 510 -21.39 15.82 2.68
CA ILE A 510 -22.17 14.80 3.37
C ILE A 510 -23.08 15.41 4.43
N SER A 511 -22.50 16.03 5.47
CA SER A 511 -23.24 16.37 6.70
C SER A 511 -23.90 17.74 6.70
N ALA A 512 -23.41 18.70 5.90
CA ALA A 512 -23.89 20.08 5.94
C ALA A 512 -25.37 20.22 5.54
N ASN A 513 -26.11 21.07 6.28
CA ASN A 513 -27.42 21.54 5.87
C ASN A 513 -27.32 22.73 4.89
N ALA A 514 -28.46 23.13 4.31
CA ALA A 514 -28.52 24.17 3.30
C ALA A 514 -28.00 25.53 3.83
N ASP A 515 -28.23 25.86 5.10
CA ASP A 515 -27.82 27.15 5.67
C ASP A 515 -26.28 27.20 5.85
N LEU A 516 -25.68 26.11 6.33
CA LEU A 516 -24.23 26.00 6.41
C LEU A 516 -23.59 26.10 5.01
N LEU A 517 -24.14 25.39 4.02
CA LEU A 517 -23.65 25.49 2.65
C LEU A 517 -23.73 26.92 2.10
N ARG A 518 -24.85 27.62 2.28
CA ARG A 518 -24.97 29.06 1.91
C ARG A 518 -23.93 29.92 2.61
N GLN A 519 -23.71 29.70 3.91
CA GLN A 519 -22.70 30.44 4.65
C GLN A 519 -21.29 30.26 4.06
N GLN A 520 -20.97 29.02 3.62
CA GLN A 520 -19.64 28.71 3.07
C GLN A 520 -19.45 29.20 1.61
N THR A 521 -20.49 29.70 0.93
CA THR A 521 -20.34 30.41 -0.34
C THR A 521 -19.85 31.87 -0.15
N GLY A 522 -19.74 32.35 1.09
CA GLY A 522 -19.36 33.72 1.43
C GLY A 522 -17.94 34.07 1.01
N ALA A 523 -17.70 35.37 0.75
CA ALA A 523 -16.43 35.89 0.22
C ALA A 523 -15.20 35.71 1.14
N GLN A 524 -15.40 35.36 2.42
CA GLN A 524 -14.32 35.09 3.37
C GLN A 524 -13.67 33.73 3.18
N GLN A 525 -14.33 32.79 2.47
CA GLN A 525 -13.85 31.45 2.23
C GLN A 525 -12.93 31.40 1.00
N SER A 526 -12.11 30.37 0.88
CA SER A 526 -11.31 30.16 -0.33
C SER A 526 -12.23 29.95 -1.55
N HIS A 527 -11.72 30.22 -2.75
CA HIS A 527 -12.47 30.04 -3.99
C HIS A 527 -12.97 28.58 -4.11
N GLU A 528 -12.10 27.61 -3.81
CA GLU A 528 -12.43 26.18 -3.87
C GLU A 528 -13.54 25.80 -2.87
N GLU A 529 -13.44 26.23 -1.62
CA GLU A 529 -14.47 25.95 -0.63
C GLU A 529 -15.83 26.54 -1.01
N ARG A 530 -15.82 27.75 -1.58
CA ARG A 530 -17.03 28.40 -2.08
C ARG A 530 -17.66 27.60 -3.25
N ALA A 531 -16.83 27.13 -4.17
CA ALA A 531 -17.29 26.32 -5.31
C ALA A 531 -17.86 24.98 -4.86
N ILE A 532 -17.18 24.27 -3.93
CA ILE A 532 -17.66 23.01 -3.34
C ILE A 532 -18.99 23.22 -2.63
N ALA A 533 -19.08 24.25 -1.79
CA ALA A 533 -20.31 24.54 -1.05
C ALA A 533 -21.47 24.87 -1.98
N LEU A 534 -21.25 25.68 -3.02
CA LEU A 534 -22.29 26.05 -3.98
C LEU A 534 -22.72 24.84 -4.84
N HIS A 535 -21.77 24.09 -5.38
CA HIS A 535 -22.06 22.88 -6.16
C HIS A 535 -22.92 21.90 -5.34
N THR A 536 -22.50 21.62 -4.10
CA THR A 536 -23.24 20.75 -3.18
C THR A 536 -24.62 21.27 -2.87
N LEU A 537 -24.74 22.56 -2.58
CA LEU A 537 -26.03 23.22 -2.30
C LEU A 537 -27.02 23.07 -3.45
N LEU A 538 -26.57 23.40 -4.67
CA LEU A 538 -27.41 23.35 -5.87
C LEU A 538 -27.81 21.92 -6.21
N THR A 539 -26.86 20.98 -6.20
CA THR A 539 -27.12 19.57 -6.49
C THR A 539 -28.09 18.97 -5.47
N LYS A 540 -27.84 19.18 -4.16
CA LYS A 540 -28.74 18.68 -3.11
C LYS A 540 -30.11 19.33 -3.15
N SER A 541 -30.20 20.61 -3.50
CA SER A 541 -31.51 21.25 -3.71
C SER A 541 -32.32 20.58 -4.82
N LEU A 542 -31.67 20.20 -5.93
CA LEU A 542 -32.32 19.45 -7.02
C LEU A 542 -32.72 18.04 -6.61
N THR A 543 -31.79 17.30 -5.98
CA THR A 543 -31.99 15.89 -5.59
C THR A 543 -32.95 15.74 -4.39
N HIS A 544 -33.19 16.79 -3.61
CA HIS A 544 -34.17 16.80 -2.51
C HIS A 544 -35.47 17.51 -2.85
N GLY A 545 -35.63 17.98 -4.10
CA GLY A 545 -36.87 18.62 -4.57
C GLY A 545 -37.12 20.03 -4.03
N ASP A 546 -36.09 20.67 -3.46
CA ASP A 546 -36.16 22.07 -3.01
C ASP A 546 -35.87 23.03 -4.17
N TYR A 547 -36.78 23.02 -5.16
CA TYR A 547 -36.61 23.80 -6.38
C TYR A 547 -36.65 25.30 -6.15
N ALA A 548 -37.41 25.75 -5.13
CA ALA A 548 -37.46 27.16 -4.76
C ALA A 548 -36.12 27.69 -4.26
N SER A 549 -35.47 26.94 -3.41
CA SER A 549 -34.08 27.26 -2.93
C SER A 549 -33.08 27.21 -4.07
N TYR A 550 -33.14 26.21 -4.94
CA TYR A 550 -32.26 26.17 -6.12
C TYR A 550 -32.34 27.43 -6.96
N LEU A 551 -33.54 27.85 -7.33
CA LEU A 551 -33.77 29.04 -8.19
C LEU A 551 -33.28 30.34 -7.55
N LYS A 552 -33.26 30.42 -6.22
CA LYS A 552 -32.67 31.52 -5.47
C LYS A 552 -31.14 31.43 -5.45
N ASP A 553 -30.60 30.25 -5.08
CA ASP A 553 -29.20 30.06 -4.77
C ASP A 553 -28.30 29.92 -6.02
N VAL A 554 -28.89 29.51 -7.17
CA VAL A 554 -28.16 29.45 -8.45
C VAL A 554 -27.60 30.81 -8.89
N GLN A 555 -28.21 31.92 -8.40
CA GLN A 555 -27.74 33.27 -8.68
C GLN A 555 -26.35 33.56 -8.05
N LEU A 556 -25.94 32.84 -7.01
CA LEU A 556 -24.62 32.95 -6.36
C LEU A 556 -23.47 32.58 -7.31
N ARG A 557 -23.75 31.82 -8.38
CA ARG A 557 -22.77 31.48 -9.42
C ARG A 557 -22.15 32.70 -10.09
N LYS A 558 -22.83 33.84 -10.11
CA LYS A 558 -22.29 35.09 -10.67
C LYS A 558 -21.04 35.58 -9.94
N ASP A 559 -20.91 35.21 -8.66
CA ASP A 559 -19.84 35.64 -7.76
C ASP A 559 -18.80 34.54 -7.50
N ILE A 560 -18.99 33.35 -8.05
CA ILE A 560 -18.11 32.17 -7.87
C ILE A 560 -17.83 31.55 -9.23
N ALA A 561 -16.63 31.80 -9.75
CA ALA A 561 -16.20 31.20 -11.00
C ALA A 561 -16.07 29.66 -10.88
N PRO A 562 -16.21 28.91 -11.98
CA PRO A 562 -15.87 27.50 -12.02
C PRO A 562 -14.42 27.26 -11.60
N LEU A 563 -14.15 26.07 -11.00
CA LEU A 563 -12.79 25.67 -10.66
C LEU A 563 -11.92 25.51 -11.93
N VAL A 564 -10.69 25.97 -11.88
CA VAL A 564 -9.72 25.74 -12.95
C VAL A 564 -9.06 24.36 -12.81
N SER A 565 -8.47 23.84 -13.89
CA SER A 565 -7.88 22.49 -13.90
C SER A 565 -6.83 22.24 -12.81
N SER A 566 -6.10 23.29 -12.40
CA SER A 566 -5.13 23.20 -11.28
C SER A 566 -5.76 23.09 -9.89
N GLU A 567 -7.05 23.41 -9.77
CA GLU A 567 -7.83 23.33 -8.54
C GLU A 567 -8.66 22.05 -8.47
N ASN A 568 -8.93 21.43 -9.63
CA ASN A 568 -9.63 20.14 -9.70
C ASN A 568 -8.68 19.02 -9.32
N GLN A 569 -9.02 18.32 -8.27
CA GLN A 569 -8.34 17.12 -7.77
C GLN A 569 -9.29 15.94 -7.86
N SER A 570 -8.78 14.70 -7.78
CA SER A 570 -9.61 13.48 -7.81
C SER A 570 -10.74 13.49 -6.78
N TRP A 571 -10.53 14.15 -5.65
CA TRP A 571 -11.50 14.28 -4.55
C TRP A 571 -12.36 15.56 -4.63
N ASN A 572 -12.11 16.45 -5.60
CA ASN A 572 -12.75 17.74 -5.73
C ASN A 572 -12.94 18.12 -7.21
N GLN A 573 -13.87 17.43 -7.86
CA GLN A 573 -14.18 17.60 -9.28
C GLN A 573 -15.58 18.27 -9.47
N GLU A 574 -15.88 19.29 -8.66
CA GLU A 574 -17.15 20.00 -8.74
C GLU A 574 -17.16 20.94 -9.95
N ASP A 575 -18.05 20.63 -10.90
CA ASP A 575 -18.24 21.43 -12.10
C ASP A 575 -19.46 22.34 -11.98
N LEU A 576 -19.22 23.61 -11.66
CA LEU A 576 -20.29 24.62 -11.63
C LEU A 576 -20.86 24.94 -13.00
N THR A 577 -20.16 24.60 -14.10
CA THR A 577 -20.67 24.84 -15.46
C THR A 577 -21.80 23.86 -15.81
N ALA A 578 -21.90 22.72 -15.11
CA ALA A 578 -23.00 21.79 -15.27
C ALA A 578 -24.38 22.48 -15.13
N PHE A 579 -24.49 23.48 -14.26
CA PHE A 579 -25.73 24.21 -14.05
C PHE A 579 -26.08 25.20 -15.17
N ASP A 580 -25.24 25.33 -16.22
CA ASP A 580 -25.56 26.07 -17.46
C ASP A 580 -26.20 25.18 -18.53
N TRP A 581 -26.50 23.91 -18.18
CA TRP A 581 -27.08 22.97 -19.11
C TRP A 581 -28.32 23.53 -19.79
N ASP A 582 -28.28 23.55 -21.13
CA ASP A 582 -29.32 24.17 -21.99
C ASP A 582 -30.28 23.15 -22.62
N GLY A 583 -30.04 21.84 -22.37
CA GLY A 583 -30.85 20.76 -22.91
C GLY A 583 -30.56 20.37 -24.36
N SER A 584 -29.62 21.03 -25.01
CA SER A 584 -29.32 20.82 -26.45
C SER A 584 -28.71 19.45 -26.78
N ASP A 585 -28.12 18.77 -25.81
CA ASP A 585 -27.47 17.45 -25.92
C ASP A 585 -28.41 16.26 -25.66
N THR A 586 -29.70 16.51 -25.54
CA THR A 586 -30.71 15.46 -25.33
C THR A 586 -31.02 14.69 -26.62
N GLU A 587 -31.82 13.59 -26.50
CA GLU A 587 -32.21 12.78 -27.66
C GLU A 587 -33.00 13.63 -28.68
N GLU A 588 -32.72 13.47 -29.98
CA GLU A 588 -33.38 14.20 -31.05
C GLU A 588 -34.92 14.12 -30.93
N ASP A 589 -35.41 12.94 -30.55
CA ASP A 589 -36.84 12.67 -30.39
C ASP A 589 -37.40 13.09 -29.01
N TYR A 590 -36.58 13.65 -28.12
CA TYR A 590 -37.00 14.08 -26.78
C TYR A 590 -36.18 15.29 -26.30
N GLN A 591 -36.50 16.44 -26.80
CA GLN A 591 -35.81 17.69 -26.48
C GLN A 591 -36.22 18.22 -25.09
N CYS A 592 -35.23 18.60 -24.30
CA CYS A 592 -35.43 19.22 -23.00
C CYS A 592 -35.16 20.74 -23.06
N PRO A 593 -35.88 21.54 -22.28
CA PRO A 593 -35.52 22.94 -22.09
C PRO A 593 -34.31 23.09 -21.17
N ALA A 594 -33.75 24.31 -21.08
CA ALA A 594 -32.66 24.59 -20.15
C ALA A 594 -33.02 24.27 -18.70
N LEU A 595 -32.01 23.91 -17.89
CA LEU A 595 -32.18 23.49 -16.50
C LEU A 595 -33.05 24.43 -15.66
N ASN A 596 -32.82 25.75 -15.79
CA ASN A 596 -33.59 26.73 -15.03
C ASN A 596 -35.09 26.73 -15.39
N ASP A 597 -35.47 26.43 -16.64
CA ASP A 597 -36.86 26.31 -17.07
C ASP A 597 -37.48 25.00 -16.57
N VAL A 598 -36.70 23.89 -16.59
CA VAL A 598 -37.07 22.61 -15.97
C VAL A 598 -37.41 22.80 -14.49
N VAL A 599 -36.48 23.42 -13.74
CA VAL A 599 -36.65 23.63 -12.30
C VAL A 599 -37.77 24.62 -11.98
N THR A 600 -37.94 25.67 -12.78
CA THR A 600 -39.08 26.59 -12.66
C THR A 600 -40.39 25.84 -12.84
N THR A 601 -40.46 24.95 -13.83
CA THR A 601 -41.66 24.12 -14.06
C THR A 601 -41.90 23.18 -12.87
N LEU A 602 -40.90 22.50 -12.35
CA LEU A 602 -41.02 21.61 -11.19
C LEU A 602 -41.39 22.35 -9.90
N ASN A 603 -40.90 23.58 -9.72
CA ASN A 603 -41.30 24.42 -8.59
C ASN A 603 -42.80 24.78 -8.62
N GLN A 604 -43.36 25.00 -9.80
CA GLN A 604 -44.78 25.31 -9.98
C GLN A 604 -45.65 24.06 -10.05
N ARG A 605 -45.17 23.02 -10.69
CA ARG A 605 -45.84 21.75 -10.97
C ARG A 605 -44.97 20.55 -10.68
N PRO A 606 -44.83 20.10 -9.41
CA PRO A 606 -43.88 19.06 -9.00
C PRO A 606 -44.10 17.67 -9.63
N ASN A 607 -45.23 17.49 -10.34
CA ASN A 607 -45.56 16.25 -11.03
C ASN A 607 -45.56 16.41 -12.57
N ASP A 608 -44.99 17.47 -13.10
CA ASP A 608 -44.89 17.65 -14.54
C ASP A 608 -43.94 16.56 -15.13
N ALA A 609 -44.53 15.66 -15.93
CA ALA A 609 -43.85 14.48 -16.44
C ALA A 609 -42.64 14.84 -17.32
N ARG A 610 -42.77 15.88 -18.17
CA ARG A 610 -41.67 16.35 -19.02
C ARG A 610 -40.51 16.87 -18.19
N ALA A 611 -40.81 17.74 -17.23
CA ALA A 611 -39.80 18.34 -16.39
C ALA A 611 -39.08 17.30 -15.49
N ILE A 612 -39.80 16.27 -14.99
CA ILE A 612 -39.21 15.16 -14.24
C ILE A 612 -38.21 14.39 -15.11
N ASN A 613 -38.58 13.99 -16.33
CA ASN A 613 -37.71 13.30 -17.25
C ASN A 613 -36.50 14.16 -17.62
N CYS A 614 -36.70 15.46 -17.87
CA CYS A 614 -35.61 16.37 -18.22
C CYS A 614 -34.67 16.68 -17.06
N LEU A 615 -35.12 16.65 -15.81
CA LEU A 615 -34.24 16.65 -14.66
C LEU A 615 -33.34 15.38 -14.63
N GLY A 616 -33.90 14.23 -14.98
CA GLY A 616 -33.15 12.99 -15.16
C GLY A 616 -32.09 13.09 -16.28
N GLU A 617 -32.43 13.77 -17.40
CA GLU A 617 -31.47 14.02 -18.48
C GLU A 617 -30.34 14.96 -18.05
N PHE A 618 -30.62 16.00 -17.28
CA PHE A 618 -29.58 16.85 -16.69
C PHE A 618 -28.56 16.02 -15.95
N PHE A 619 -28.96 15.18 -14.99
CA PHE A 619 -28.03 14.34 -14.24
C PHE A 619 -27.31 13.33 -15.12
N LEU A 620 -27.98 12.80 -16.15
CA LEU A 620 -27.35 11.87 -17.08
C LEU A 620 -26.27 12.52 -17.94
N ARG A 621 -26.58 13.70 -18.51
CA ARG A 621 -25.69 14.37 -19.49
C ARG A 621 -24.53 15.09 -18.85
N THR A 622 -24.74 15.66 -17.67
CA THR A 622 -23.70 16.39 -16.96
C THR A 622 -22.90 15.52 -16.00
N ASN A 623 -23.34 14.29 -15.75
CA ASN A 623 -22.80 13.42 -14.69
C ASN A 623 -22.71 14.13 -13.32
N ASN A 624 -23.61 15.10 -13.08
CA ASN A 624 -23.58 15.91 -11.87
C ASN A 624 -24.02 15.09 -10.66
N SER A 625 -23.17 15.04 -9.65
CA SER A 625 -23.40 14.31 -8.40
C SER A 625 -22.67 14.98 -7.23
N VAL A 626 -23.07 14.63 -6.02
CA VAL A 626 -22.33 14.96 -4.80
C VAL A 626 -21.85 13.65 -4.21
N GLY A 627 -20.56 13.44 -4.22
CA GLY A 627 -19.98 12.20 -3.72
C GLY A 627 -18.45 12.22 -3.72
N PHE A 628 -17.91 11.07 -3.52
CA PHE A 628 -16.50 10.78 -3.54
C PHE A 628 -16.24 9.56 -4.41
N ASP A 629 -15.09 9.49 -5.04
CA ASP A 629 -14.60 8.23 -5.59
C ASP A 629 -14.55 7.18 -4.50
N TRP A 630 -14.75 5.92 -4.88
CA TRP A 630 -14.84 4.82 -3.91
C TRP A 630 -13.65 4.78 -2.93
N GLY A 631 -12.42 4.95 -3.41
CA GLY A 631 -11.23 4.96 -2.57
C GLY A 631 -11.20 6.11 -1.57
N GLU A 632 -11.58 7.33 -2.03
CA GLU A 632 -11.66 8.52 -1.20
C GLU A 632 -12.72 8.39 -0.10
N GLY A 633 -13.91 7.92 -0.49
CA GLY A 633 -15.02 7.70 0.44
C GLY A 633 -14.65 6.72 1.54
N SER A 634 -13.91 5.67 1.23
CA SER A 634 -13.43 4.68 2.20
C SER A 634 -12.37 5.25 3.14
N MET A 635 -11.43 6.04 2.63
CA MET A 635 -10.38 6.66 3.44
C MET A 635 -10.92 7.64 4.48
N LEU A 636 -11.96 8.39 4.14
CA LEU A 636 -12.63 9.35 5.03
C LEU A 636 -13.93 8.81 5.63
N SER A 637 -14.05 7.50 5.81
CA SER A 637 -15.29 6.83 6.24
C SER A 637 -15.92 7.42 7.52
N GLY A 638 -15.13 7.96 8.43
CA GLY A 638 -15.60 8.66 9.62
C GLY A 638 -16.39 9.94 9.33
N LEU A 639 -16.15 10.58 8.17
CA LEU A 639 -16.88 11.75 7.70
C LEU A 639 -17.91 11.41 6.62
N THR A 640 -17.56 10.50 5.68
CA THR A 640 -18.39 10.19 4.51
C THR A 640 -19.56 9.28 4.84
N ASN A 641 -19.49 8.49 5.90
CA ASN A 641 -20.61 7.67 6.42
C ASN A 641 -21.44 8.40 7.47
N ALA A 642 -21.18 9.68 7.71
CA ALA A 642 -21.93 10.45 8.67
C ALA A 642 -23.35 10.79 8.19
N PRO A 643 -24.34 10.98 9.09
CA PRO A 643 -25.68 11.38 8.71
C PRO A 643 -25.69 12.78 8.09
N THR A 644 -26.51 12.95 7.05
CA THR A 644 -26.74 14.28 6.47
C THR A 644 -27.71 15.09 7.33
N GLN A 645 -27.45 16.39 7.45
CA GLN A 645 -28.39 17.36 8.01
C GLN A 645 -29.19 18.11 6.92
N PHE A 646 -29.01 17.75 5.65
CA PHE A 646 -29.80 18.31 4.56
C PHE A 646 -31.22 17.75 4.61
N VAL A 647 -32.22 18.64 4.61
CA VAL A 647 -33.64 18.27 4.81
C VAL A 647 -34.20 17.60 3.56
N GLY A 648 -34.99 16.57 3.74
CA GLY A 648 -35.67 15.83 2.68
C GLY A 648 -35.07 14.47 2.41
N THR A 649 -35.66 13.76 1.44
CA THR A 649 -35.16 12.46 0.97
C THR A 649 -34.53 12.65 -0.38
N GLU A 650 -33.33 12.11 -0.54
CA GLU A 650 -32.62 12.15 -1.80
C GLU A 650 -33.42 11.40 -2.89
N TYR A 651 -33.53 12.04 -4.03
CA TYR A 651 -34.25 11.60 -5.20
C TYR A 651 -33.27 11.33 -6.34
N ASN A 652 -33.37 10.17 -6.94
CA ASN A 652 -32.52 9.77 -8.05
C ASN A 652 -33.29 9.67 -9.38
N ARG A 653 -32.56 9.49 -10.50
CA ARG A 653 -33.19 9.45 -11.84
C ARG A 653 -34.27 8.36 -11.95
N LEU A 654 -34.03 7.18 -11.38
CA LEU A 654 -35.00 6.07 -11.45
C LEU A 654 -36.29 6.38 -10.72
N ASP A 655 -36.25 7.09 -9.56
CA ASP A 655 -37.44 7.55 -8.84
C ASP A 655 -38.32 8.43 -9.74
N GLY A 656 -37.68 9.33 -10.51
CA GLY A 656 -38.36 10.17 -11.47
C GLY A 656 -39.04 9.37 -12.56
N TYR A 657 -38.33 8.49 -13.20
CA TYR A 657 -38.92 7.66 -14.26
C TYR A 657 -40.06 6.79 -13.73
N MET A 658 -39.92 6.20 -12.55
CA MET A 658 -41.00 5.42 -11.91
C MET A 658 -42.19 6.26 -11.57
N LYS A 659 -42.01 7.50 -11.11
CA LYS A 659 -43.07 8.45 -10.83
C LYS A 659 -43.88 8.78 -12.11
N VAL A 660 -43.20 9.05 -13.23
CA VAL A 660 -43.83 9.31 -14.53
C VAL A 660 -44.55 8.05 -15.06
N ILE A 661 -43.93 6.88 -14.94
CA ILE A 661 -44.56 5.61 -15.37
C ILE A 661 -45.89 5.34 -14.60
N ALA A 662 -45.89 5.61 -13.30
CA ALA A 662 -47.00 5.38 -12.41
C ALA A 662 -48.13 6.40 -12.59
N ASP A 663 -47.86 7.61 -13.07
CA ASP A 663 -48.89 8.66 -13.23
C ASP A 663 -49.84 8.33 -14.39
N PRO A 664 -51.15 8.07 -14.13
CA PRO A 664 -52.11 7.79 -15.19
C PRO A 664 -52.35 8.98 -16.11
N LYS A 665 -52.01 10.20 -15.69
CA LYS A 665 -52.24 11.44 -16.42
C LYS A 665 -51.03 11.88 -17.24
N ALA A 666 -49.87 11.23 -17.05
CA ALA A 666 -48.69 11.58 -17.81
C ALA A 666 -48.89 11.41 -19.32
N PRO A 667 -48.46 12.39 -20.13
CA PRO A 667 -48.58 12.30 -21.59
C PRO A 667 -47.92 11.02 -22.11
N PRO A 668 -48.47 10.39 -23.15
CA PRO A 668 -47.91 9.15 -23.74
C PRO A 668 -46.45 9.30 -24.15
N GLU A 669 -46.05 10.45 -24.67
CA GLU A 669 -44.70 10.79 -25.07
C GLU A 669 -43.73 10.70 -23.87
N ASP A 670 -44.05 11.37 -22.76
CA ASP A 670 -43.24 11.39 -21.56
C ASP A 670 -43.22 10.03 -20.87
N LYS A 671 -44.30 9.32 -20.88
CA LYS A 671 -44.39 7.95 -20.30
C LYS A 671 -43.56 6.95 -21.07
N THR A 672 -43.54 7.01 -22.40
CA THR A 672 -42.73 6.11 -23.22
C THR A 672 -41.24 6.39 -23.04
N TYR A 673 -40.89 7.66 -22.92
CA TYR A 673 -39.49 8.03 -22.60
C TYR A 673 -39.06 7.54 -21.22
N ALA A 674 -39.90 7.74 -20.21
CA ALA A 674 -39.60 7.24 -18.86
C ALA A 674 -39.45 5.70 -18.82
N LEU A 675 -40.32 4.96 -19.54
CA LEU A 675 -40.18 3.49 -19.68
C LEU A 675 -38.86 3.09 -20.32
N TYR A 676 -38.49 3.77 -21.41
CA TYR A 676 -37.21 3.55 -22.09
C TYR A 676 -36.03 3.77 -21.12
N ARG A 677 -35.96 4.94 -20.49
CA ARG A 677 -34.89 5.30 -19.57
C ARG A 677 -34.82 4.39 -18.34
N ALA A 678 -35.96 4.03 -17.75
CA ALA A 678 -36.01 3.15 -16.57
C ALA A 678 -35.44 1.76 -16.86
N VAL A 679 -35.69 1.21 -18.07
CA VAL A 679 -35.03 -0.06 -18.48
C VAL A 679 -33.59 0.16 -18.82
N TYR A 680 -33.25 1.26 -19.50
CA TYR A 680 -31.89 1.58 -19.93
C TYR A 680 -30.94 1.90 -18.76
N CYS A 681 -31.45 2.21 -17.55
CA CYS A 681 -30.67 2.32 -16.33
C CYS A 681 -29.84 1.04 -16.03
N TYR A 682 -30.19 -0.10 -16.62
CA TYR A 682 -29.53 -1.38 -16.42
C TYR A 682 -28.67 -1.82 -17.61
N ALA A 683 -28.54 -0.98 -18.64
CA ALA A 683 -27.77 -1.29 -19.86
C ALA A 683 -26.28 -0.93 -19.68
N PRO A 684 -25.33 -1.73 -20.19
CA PRO A 684 -25.48 -3.11 -20.65
C PRO A 684 -25.19 -4.13 -19.52
N SER A 685 -24.77 -3.66 -18.35
CA SER A 685 -24.19 -4.48 -17.25
C SER A 685 -25.22 -5.31 -16.47
N GLY A 686 -26.49 -4.86 -16.47
CA GLY A 686 -27.52 -5.38 -15.59
C GLY A 686 -27.56 -4.74 -14.19
N TYR A 687 -26.61 -3.86 -13.88
CA TYR A 687 -26.58 -3.05 -12.66
C TYR A 687 -27.32 -1.71 -12.86
N ASN A 688 -27.83 -1.13 -11.78
CA ASN A 688 -28.58 0.12 -11.85
C ASN A 688 -27.66 1.35 -11.83
N ASP A 689 -27.52 2.03 -12.97
CA ASP A 689 -26.75 3.29 -13.09
C ASP A 689 -27.55 4.56 -12.76
N CYS A 690 -28.82 4.40 -12.35
CA CYS A 690 -29.71 5.55 -12.11
C CYS A 690 -30.02 5.81 -10.64
N GLY A 691 -29.47 5.01 -9.74
CA GLY A 691 -29.68 5.15 -8.30
C GLY A 691 -29.40 3.86 -7.53
N PRO A 692 -29.43 3.91 -6.20
CA PRO A 692 -29.06 2.76 -5.36
C PRO A 692 -30.11 1.66 -5.29
N GLN A 693 -31.30 1.87 -5.85
CA GLN A 693 -32.43 0.94 -5.74
C GLN A 693 -32.28 -0.23 -6.71
N GLU A 694 -32.40 -1.45 -6.20
CA GLU A 694 -32.46 -2.65 -7.01
C GLU A 694 -33.90 -2.94 -7.45
N ILE A 695 -34.16 -2.89 -8.74
CA ILE A 695 -35.43 -3.26 -9.35
C ILE A 695 -35.36 -4.65 -9.95
N SER A 696 -36.33 -5.49 -9.61
CA SER A 696 -36.35 -6.87 -10.08
C SER A 696 -36.36 -6.95 -11.62
N LYS A 697 -35.69 -7.96 -12.16
CA LYS A 697 -35.71 -8.24 -13.60
C LYS A 697 -37.14 -8.45 -14.13
N ALA A 698 -38.07 -8.95 -13.31
CA ALA A 698 -39.48 -9.08 -13.65
C ALA A 698 -40.16 -7.73 -13.88
N THR A 699 -39.88 -6.74 -13.03
CA THR A 699 -40.38 -5.38 -13.18
C THR A 699 -39.85 -4.70 -14.43
N ARG A 700 -38.53 -4.82 -14.69
CA ARG A 700 -37.88 -4.30 -15.91
C ARG A 700 -38.48 -4.92 -17.17
N LYS A 701 -38.73 -6.23 -17.15
CA LYS A 701 -39.44 -6.95 -18.21
C LYS A 701 -40.85 -6.45 -18.41
N ALA A 702 -41.57 -6.13 -17.33
CA ALA A 702 -42.90 -5.58 -17.41
C ALA A 702 -42.87 -4.19 -18.08
N TRP A 703 -41.95 -3.30 -17.72
CA TRP A 703 -41.76 -2.01 -18.38
C TRP A 703 -41.41 -2.15 -19.87
N PHE A 704 -40.49 -3.02 -20.19
CA PHE A 704 -40.11 -3.37 -21.55
C PHE A 704 -41.36 -3.87 -22.37
N THR A 705 -42.10 -4.82 -21.80
CA THR A 705 -43.29 -5.37 -22.44
C THR A 705 -44.37 -4.29 -22.64
N GLN A 706 -44.57 -3.44 -21.64
CA GLN A 706 -45.51 -2.30 -21.74
C GLN A 706 -45.10 -1.37 -22.89
N LEU A 707 -43.83 -1.04 -23.03
CA LEU A 707 -43.32 -0.19 -24.10
C LEU A 707 -43.53 -0.85 -25.46
N LYS A 708 -43.15 -2.11 -25.63
CA LYS A 708 -43.20 -2.88 -26.89
C LYS A 708 -44.65 -3.23 -27.32
N THR A 709 -45.61 -3.32 -26.40
CA THR A 709 -46.98 -3.73 -26.73
C THR A 709 -47.95 -2.56 -26.74
N LYS A 710 -48.05 -1.80 -25.63
CA LYS A 710 -49.02 -0.70 -25.51
C LYS A 710 -48.59 0.52 -26.32
N TYR A 711 -47.28 0.72 -26.48
CA TYR A 711 -46.70 1.88 -27.15
C TYR A 711 -45.84 1.48 -28.37
N LYS A 712 -46.26 0.45 -29.06
CA LYS A 712 -45.53 -0.19 -30.19
C LYS A 712 -45.11 0.76 -31.31
N GLY A 713 -45.73 1.90 -31.49
CA GLY A 713 -45.39 2.87 -32.53
C GLY A 713 -44.48 4.00 -32.05
N SER A 714 -43.99 3.95 -30.82
CA SER A 714 -43.12 4.98 -30.32
C SER A 714 -41.65 4.72 -30.70
N VAL A 715 -40.89 5.79 -30.97
CA VAL A 715 -39.47 5.72 -31.26
C VAL A 715 -38.69 4.96 -30.15
N TRP A 716 -39.13 5.11 -28.89
CA TRP A 716 -38.54 4.48 -27.75
C TRP A 716 -38.76 2.97 -27.71
N ALA A 717 -39.89 2.51 -28.25
CA ALA A 717 -40.10 1.06 -28.43
C ALA A 717 -39.12 0.48 -29.46
N ASP A 718 -38.80 1.23 -30.51
CA ASP A 718 -37.85 0.75 -31.55
C ASP A 718 -36.41 0.82 -31.09
N LYS A 719 -36.02 1.82 -30.28
CA LYS A 719 -34.68 1.99 -29.72
C LYS A 719 -34.32 1.00 -28.61
N LEU A 720 -35.28 0.29 -28.00
CA LEU A 720 -35.03 -0.61 -26.87
C LEU A 720 -35.14 -2.08 -27.27
N ASP A 721 -34.05 -2.79 -27.45
CA ASP A 721 -34.03 -4.18 -27.92
C ASP A 721 -34.05 -5.23 -26.80
N TYR A 722 -33.68 -4.86 -25.58
CA TYR A 722 -33.53 -5.79 -24.46
C TYR A 722 -33.94 -5.17 -23.12
N TYR A 723 -34.03 -6.05 -22.10
CA TYR A 723 -34.18 -5.63 -20.68
C TYR A 723 -33.14 -6.40 -19.84
N TRP A 724 -32.10 -5.77 -19.46
CA TRP A 724 -30.94 -6.33 -18.75
C TRP A 724 -31.21 -6.95 -17.39
#